data_8da73c7e7f6a8c1f622b112734f39fea
#
_entry.id   8da73c7e7f6a8c1f622b112734f39fea
#
_cell.length_a   1.000
_cell.length_b   1.000
_cell.length_c   1.000
_cell.angle_alpha   90.00
_cell.angle_beta   90.00
_cell.angle_gamma   90.00
#
_symmetry.space_group_name_H-M   'P 1'
#
loop_
_entity.id
_entity.type
_entity.pdbx_description
1 polymer ?
#
loop_
_entity_poly.entity_id
_entity_poly.type
_entity_poly.pdbx_seq_one_letter_code
_entity_poly.pdbx_strand_id
1 'polypeptide(L)'
;MLKYLRQFGIFFCSAVLIFLYPLTAPAGTAVSAPEQGRQTLRVGYINYDGFIVQENGGYIDGYGVAFLDKISEYTGWRYEFYYNTWEECLNELERGTIDLVCCAQSRPDRRARFAYTEFPIGRESTFVYTNKGSNDIYYQDYEAMDGATAAVLKDSYQSDEFADFAKLKGFSYEALELDSVDEITDAVQSGRADLAVIGSLSRQTDLRIVDMLGTAPFYIITNKGNDEVLESLNDALRNIYSSSPYIVEELYYEYYGDNTVTEEPLLTREEAEYVKESAPLTVACIDGFYPLSYVDPETGEPSGIFPDLARKIGEISGLEFILSAEPSGSRPEDLIKAGRADIAAGILFSQEKNRETGVQLTEIIMSQPSLVISNSGVNIFGLKDGVMALPCSYENADSLLPAEFQRFGIIFKENLEDCFTAVKEHEADLTIQNTHAANYFMQKRDFSTLAVTSMQSMEEKSCMMISREADRKLLSILNKSINSLGDNTINQIIMSHTVAQSYHDTLIDTMYFYRKQIIFLTALTAAVIVLAALMYRRHMHIMMELKEKKAYQLMAETDELTGMYNRKAFYERALRYMDERPDRRFQIIFFNVENFKVVNDLFGVQAGDGILIFLAGIIKEWTAEKGGVCSRFEGDHFVVCTEEDDEYAKEITDKIRSELKTYPIDMNVEVSCGIYHVHGRDKSINIMCDRAHIAVNSIK
;
A
#
# COMPACT_ATOMS: atom_id res chain seq x y z
N MET A 1 -13.95 8.21 -25.31
CA MET A 1 -14.63 7.97 -24.03
C MET A 1 -16.04 7.36 -24.20
N LEU A 2 -16.87 7.78 -25.12
CA LEU A 2 -18.22 7.18 -25.36
C LEU A 2 -18.22 5.77 -25.98
N LYS A 3 -17.14 5.32 -26.62
CA LYS A 3 -17.03 3.99 -27.23
C LYS A 3 -16.71 2.88 -26.19
N TYR A 4 -16.07 3.23 -25.08
CA TYR A 4 -15.74 2.28 -23.99
C TYR A 4 -16.90 2.05 -23.00
N LEU A 5 -17.80 3.02 -22.86
CA LEU A 5 -18.99 2.89 -22.02
C LEU A 5 -20.07 1.95 -22.63
N ARG A 6 -20.05 1.74 -23.95
CA ARG A 6 -20.97 0.80 -24.61
C ARG A 6 -20.53 -0.67 -24.53
N GLN A 7 -19.22 -0.94 -24.39
CA GLN A 7 -18.71 -2.32 -24.22
C GLN A 7 -18.84 -2.81 -22.78
N PHE A 8 -18.76 -1.93 -21.78
CA PHE A 8 -18.97 -2.29 -20.38
C PHE A 8 -20.44 -2.57 -20.04
N GLY A 9 -21.39 -1.92 -20.72
CA GLY A 9 -22.83 -2.16 -20.53
C GLY A 9 -23.30 -3.53 -21.03
N ILE A 10 -22.65 -4.07 -22.06
CA ILE A 10 -23.02 -5.36 -22.65
C ILE A 10 -22.45 -6.53 -21.82
N PHE A 11 -21.30 -6.36 -21.16
CA PHE A 11 -20.71 -7.38 -20.30
C PHE A 11 -21.45 -7.52 -18.97
N PHE A 12 -22.01 -6.43 -18.43
CA PHE A 12 -22.76 -6.48 -17.17
C PHE A 12 -24.16 -7.10 -17.33
N CYS A 13 -24.82 -6.93 -18.49
CA CYS A 13 -26.09 -7.59 -18.76
C CYS A 13 -25.96 -9.10 -19.04
N SER A 14 -24.79 -9.56 -19.55
CA SER A 14 -24.57 -10.99 -19.80
C SER A 14 -24.23 -11.76 -18.51
N ALA A 15 -23.65 -11.15 -17.52
CA ALA A 15 -23.32 -11.79 -16.23
C ALA A 15 -24.54 -11.93 -15.29
N VAL A 16 -25.52 -11.05 -15.40
CA VAL A 16 -26.75 -11.10 -14.57
C VAL A 16 -27.78 -12.12 -15.11
N LEU A 17 -27.71 -12.46 -16.41
CA LEU A 17 -28.62 -13.42 -17.00
C LEU A 17 -28.23 -14.90 -16.78
N ILE A 18 -27.02 -15.17 -16.28
CA ILE A 18 -26.58 -16.55 -15.98
C ILE A 18 -27.02 -17.00 -14.58
N PHE A 19 -27.44 -16.08 -13.70
CA PHE A 19 -27.91 -16.42 -12.34
C PHE A 19 -29.42 -16.59 -12.19
N LEU A 20 -30.22 -16.53 -13.27
CA LEU A 20 -31.68 -16.63 -13.22
C LEU A 20 -32.27 -17.83 -13.98
N TYR A 21 -31.47 -18.87 -14.26
CA TYR A 21 -32.06 -20.16 -14.66
C TYR A 21 -32.21 -21.03 -13.42
N PRO A 22 -33.44 -21.39 -13.02
CA PRO A 22 -33.60 -22.45 -12.04
C PRO A 22 -33.14 -23.74 -12.71
N LEU A 23 -32.10 -24.37 -12.17
CA LEU A 23 -31.80 -25.77 -12.44
C LEU A 23 -33.00 -26.59 -11.93
N THR A 24 -33.95 -26.82 -12.78
CA THR A 24 -34.85 -27.95 -12.60
C THR A 24 -34.08 -29.22 -12.96
N ALA A 25 -33.38 -29.76 -11.95
CA ALA A 25 -33.02 -31.16 -12.01
C ALA A 25 -34.33 -31.98 -12.14
N PRO A 26 -34.39 -33.02 -12.99
CA PRO A 26 -35.52 -33.90 -12.98
C PRO A 26 -35.62 -34.48 -11.56
N ALA A 27 -36.81 -34.35 -10.97
CA ALA A 27 -37.15 -35.01 -9.73
C ALA A 27 -36.94 -36.50 -9.93
N GLY A 28 -35.75 -37.00 -9.56
CA GLY A 28 -35.60 -38.39 -9.24
C GLY A 28 -36.59 -38.64 -8.10
N THR A 29 -37.55 -39.49 -8.36
CA THR A 29 -38.43 -40.01 -7.32
C THR A 29 -37.58 -40.46 -6.17
N ALA A 30 -37.47 -39.60 -5.15
CA ALA A 30 -37.05 -40.04 -3.85
C ALA A 30 -38.07 -41.10 -3.44
N VAL A 31 -37.65 -42.33 -3.48
CA VAL A 31 -38.34 -43.39 -2.79
C VAL A 31 -38.30 -42.97 -1.33
N SER A 32 -39.40 -42.40 -0.84
CA SER A 32 -39.62 -42.23 0.59
C SER A 32 -39.51 -43.61 1.19
N ALA A 33 -38.38 -43.86 1.88
CA ALA A 33 -38.33 -44.95 2.81
C ALA A 33 -39.54 -44.82 3.74
N PRO A 34 -40.24 -45.90 4.05
CA PRO A 34 -41.41 -45.85 4.93
C PRO A 34 -40.93 -45.22 6.25
N GLU A 35 -41.70 -44.28 6.79
CA GLU A 35 -41.62 -43.79 8.17
C GLU A 35 -41.98 -44.94 9.13
N GLN A 36 -41.17 -45.98 9.15
CA GLN A 36 -41.12 -46.91 10.27
C GLN A 36 -40.36 -46.18 11.40
N GLY A 37 -41.02 -46.08 12.56
CA GLY A 37 -40.66 -45.23 13.70
C GLY A 37 -39.17 -45.16 13.92
N ARG A 38 -38.60 -43.97 13.71
CA ARG A 38 -37.21 -43.70 14.11
C ARG A 38 -37.09 -43.94 15.60
N GLN A 39 -36.18 -44.82 16.01
CA GLN A 39 -35.93 -45.11 17.39
C GLN A 39 -35.39 -43.83 18.06
N THR A 40 -35.94 -43.49 19.22
CA THR A 40 -35.45 -42.39 20.05
C THR A 40 -34.69 -42.98 21.20
N LEU A 41 -33.41 -42.52 21.36
CA LEU A 41 -32.55 -42.95 22.47
C LEU A 41 -32.41 -41.78 23.48
N ARG A 42 -32.45 -42.16 24.75
CA ARG A 42 -32.31 -41.27 25.89
C ARG A 42 -30.82 -41.17 26.28
N VAL A 43 -30.28 -39.97 26.22
CA VAL A 43 -28.87 -39.69 26.48
C VAL A 43 -28.75 -38.94 27.81
N GLY A 44 -28.07 -39.57 28.76
CA GLY A 44 -27.70 -38.92 30.02
C GLY A 44 -26.46 -38.04 29.83
N TYR A 45 -26.48 -36.84 30.35
CA TYR A 45 -25.36 -35.93 30.28
C TYR A 45 -25.20 -35.09 31.54
N ILE A 46 -23.95 -34.65 31.76
CA ILE A 46 -23.59 -33.59 32.67
C ILE A 46 -23.27 -32.33 31.89
N ASN A 47 -23.45 -31.15 32.49
CA ASN A 47 -23.09 -29.91 31.86
C ASN A 47 -21.57 -29.80 31.79
N TYR A 48 -21.03 -30.06 30.62
CA TYR A 48 -19.62 -29.90 30.29
C TYR A 48 -19.50 -28.86 29.19
N ASP A 49 -18.88 -27.72 29.50
CA ASP A 49 -18.73 -26.62 28.59
C ASP A 49 -17.99 -27.04 27.30
N GLY A 50 -18.64 -26.86 26.13
CA GLY A 50 -18.14 -27.33 24.85
C GLY A 50 -18.42 -28.79 24.51
N PHE A 51 -18.83 -29.66 25.48
CA PHE A 51 -19.09 -31.09 25.21
C PHE A 51 -20.57 -31.40 24.98
N ILE A 52 -21.42 -31.18 25.97
CA ILE A 52 -22.89 -31.16 25.87
C ILE A 52 -23.39 -30.05 26.80
N VAL A 53 -23.92 -28.98 26.19
CA VAL A 53 -24.36 -27.79 26.91
C VAL A 53 -25.78 -27.44 26.47
N GLN A 54 -26.61 -27.07 27.45
CA GLN A 54 -27.92 -26.50 27.15
C GLN A 54 -27.80 -24.99 27.06
N GLU A 55 -27.96 -24.48 25.84
CA GLU A 55 -27.93 -23.05 25.52
C GLU A 55 -29.21 -22.32 25.97
N ASN A 56 -29.14 -21.00 26.07
CA ASN A 56 -30.28 -20.14 26.34
C ASN A 56 -31.38 -20.34 25.28
N GLY A 57 -32.49 -20.97 25.67
CA GLY A 57 -33.61 -21.30 24.75
C GLY A 57 -33.90 -22.79 24.65
N GLY A 58 -33.18 -23.64 25.39
CA GLY A 58 -33.41 -25.09 25.45
C GLY A 58 -32.77 -25.89 24.33
N TYR A 59 -31.95 -25.25 23.47
CA TYR A 59 -31.15 -25.93 22.47
C TYR A 59 -29.93 -26.59 23.12
N ILE A 60 -29.64 -27.83 22.73
CA ILE A 60 -28.50 -28.58 23.23
C ILE A 60 -27.47 -28.73 22.11
N ASP A 61 -26.22 -28.35 22.38
CA ASP A 61 -25.12 -28.34 21.44
C ASP A 61 -23.82 -28.81 22.10
N GLY A 62 -22.79 -29.03 21.30
CA GLY A 62 -21.44 -29.38 21.71
C GLY A 62 -20.86 -30.59 20.98
N TYR A 63 -19.59 -30.87 21.26
CA TYR A 63 -18.82 -31.98 20.68
C TYR A 63 -19.56 -33.32 20.73
N GLY A 64 -20.10 -33.68 21.91
CA GLY A 64 -20.83 -34.91 22.11
C GLY A 64 -22.10 -35.00 21.27
N VAL A 65 -22.82 -33.86 21.12
CA VAL A 65 -24.01 -33.76 20.29
C VAL A 65 -23.65 -33.93 18.81
N ALA A 66 -22.65 -33.20 18.32
CA ALA A 66 -22.20 -33.28 16.94
C ALA A 66 -21.73 -34.73 16.59
N PHE A 67 -21.08 -35.43 17.53
CA PHE A 67 -20.71 -36.83 17.32
C PHE A 67 -21.93 -37.77 17.25
N LEU A 68 -22.91 -37.55 18.12
CA LEU A 68 -24.18 -38.27 18.07
C LEU A 68 -24.96 -37.99 16.79
N ASP A 69 -24.96 -36.76 16.26
CA ASP A 69 -25.56 -36.44 15.00
C ASP A 69 -24.88 -37.16 13.84
N LYS A 70 -23.56 -37.30 13.84
CA LYS A 70 -22.85 -38.16 12.89
C LYS A 70 -23.28 -39.63 12.97
N ILE A 71 -23.48 -40.15 14.19
CA ILE A 71 -24.03 -41.51 14.36
C ILE A 71 -25.44 -41.58 13.81
N SER A 72 -26.27 -40.55 14.00
CA SER A 72 -27.65 -40.54 13.51
C SER A 72 -27.74 -40.59 11.98
N GLU A 73 -26.72 -40.11 11.24
CA GLU A 73 -26.64 -40.19 9.78
C GLU A 73 -26.66 -41.68 9.32
N TYR A 74 -26.09 -42.60 10.10
CA TYR A 74 -26.04 -44.03 9.76
C TYR A 74 -27.15 -44.86 10.40
N THR A 75 -27.60 -44.46 11.60
CA THR A 75 -28.60 -45.26 12.37
C THR A 75 -30.02 -44.75 12.17
N GLY A 76 -30.18 -43.45 11.79
CA GLY A 76 -31.48 -42.80 11.74
C GLY A 76 -32.09 -42.49 13.11
N TRP A 77 -31.34 -42.65 14.20
CA TRP A 77 -31.83 -42.39 15.52
C TRP A 77 -32.14 -40.92 15.79
N ARG A 78 -32.95 -40.67 16.83
CA ARG A 78 -33.14 -39.35 17.45
C ARG A 78 -32.69 -39.44 18.89
N TYR A 79 -32.28 -38.33 19.48
CA TYR A 79 -31.81 -38.28 20.83
C TYR A 79 -32.67 -37.33 21.68
N GLU A 80 -32.94 -37.79 22.93
CA GLU A 80 -33.54 -36.98 23.98
C GLU A 80 -32.52 -36.91 25.11
N PHE A 81 -32.16 -35.68 25.52
CA PHE A 81 -31.09 -35.44 26.48
C PHE A 81 -31.66 -35.21 27.85
N TYR A 82 -31.06 -35.90 28.85
CA TYR A 82 -31.43 -35.84 30.26
C TYR A 82 -30.27 -35.36 31.08
N TYR A 83 -30.38 -34.12 31.65
CA TYR A 83 -29.38 -33.55 32.55
C TYR A 83 -29.41 -34.25 33.92
N ASN A 84 -28.25 -34.63 34.43
CA ASN A 84 -28.11 -35.22 35.76
C ASN A 84 -26.68 -35.03 36.29
N THR A 85 -26.41 -35.45 37.54
CA THR A 85 -25.03 -35.65 38.05
C THR A 85 -24.38 -36.84 37.33
N TRP A 86 -23.04 -36.91 37.36
CA TRP A 86 -22.31 -38.04 36.76
C TRP A 86 -22.73 -39.38 37.36
N GLU A 87 -22.79 -39.44 38.69
CA GLU A 87 -23.22 -40.63 39.44
C GLU A 87 -24.64 -41.05 39.03
N GLU A 88 -25.56 -40.12 38.96
CA GLU A 88 -26.94 -40.37 38.61
C GLU A 88 -27.08 -40.87 37.16
N CYS A 89 -26.33 -40.28 36.19
CA CYS A 89 -26.29 -40.77 34.82
C CYS A 89 -25.86 -42.25 34.74
N LEU A 90 -24.84 -42.64 35.50
CA LEU A 90 -24.40 -44.03 35.55
C LEU A 90 -25.46 -44.95 36.18
N ASN A 91 -26.12 -44.53 37.26
CA ASN A 91 -27.17 -45.29 37.92
C ASN A 91 -28.42 -45.45 37.03
N GLU A 92 -28.81 -44.41 36.32
CA GLU A 92 -29.94 -44.43 35.39
C GLU A 92 -29.63 -45.31 34.18
N LEU A 93 -28.39 -45.27 33.66
CA LEU A 93 -27.93 -46.13 32.58
C LEU A 93 -28.00 -47.62 33.02
N GLU A 94 -27.58 -47.92 34.21
CA GLU A 94 -27.65 -49.30 34.75
C GLU A 94 -29.10 -49.79 34.94
N ARG A 95 -30.01 -48.91 35.35
CA ARG A 95 -31.46 -49.18 35.46
C ARG A 95 -32.18 -49.27 34.13
N GLY A 96 -31.54 -48.79 33.03
CA GLY A 96 -32.13 -48.71 31.69
C GLY A 96 -33.15 -47.59 31.55
N THR A 97 -33.14 -46.56 32.43
CA THR A 97 -33.97 -45.37 32.31
C THR A 97 -33.42 -44.38 31.29
N ILE A 98 -32.12 -44.41 31.06
CA ILE A 98 -31.44 -43.80 29.90
C ILE A 98 -30.70 -44.86 29.10
N ASP A 99 -30.39 -44.60 27.83
CA ASP A 99 -29.87 -45.59 26.90
C ASP A 99 -28.36 -45.41 26.63
N LEU A 100 -27.88 -44.18 26.66
CA LEU A 100 -26.48 -43.81 26.35
C LEU A 100 -25.91 -42.79 27.31
N VAL A 101 -24.58 -42.86 27.51
CA VAL A 101 -23.72 -41.79 28.04
C VAL A 101 -22.47 -41.66 27.18
N CYS A 102 -22.03 -40.47 26.83
CA CYS A 102 -21.07 -40.23 25.74
C CYS A 102 -19.64 -39.98 26.20
N CYS A 103 -19.31 -39.74 27.46
CA CYS A 103 -17.98 -39.28 27.92
C CYS A 103 -17.32 -40.22 28.93
N ALA A 104 -17.51 -41.53 28.76
CA ALA A 104 -17.01 -42.49 29.74
C ALA A 104 -15.60 -43.01 29.40
N GLN A 105 -14.62 -42.71 30.27
CA GLN A 105 -13.33 -43.39 30.24
C GLN A 105 -13.46 -44.81 30.75
N SER A 106 -12.61 -45.70 30.21
CA SER A 106 -12.62 -47.14 30.54
C SER A 106 -12.01 -47.41 31.91
N ARG A 107 -12.82 -47.99 32.81
CA ARG A 107 -12.38 -48.47 34.14
C ARG A 107 -12.81 -49.93 34.32
N PRO A 108 -12.06 -50.76 35.10
CA PRO A 108 -12.42 -52.17 35.32
C PRO A 108 -13.79 -52.35 35.98
N ASP A 109 -14.13 -51.54 36.98
CA ASP A 109 -15.42 -51.55 37.67
C ASP A 109 -16.57 -51.14 36.72
N ARG A 110 -16.38 -50.12 35.90
CA ARG A 110 -17.38 -49.70 34.92
C ARG A 110 -17.57 -50.70 33.81
N ARG A 111 -16.51 -51.36 33.32
CA ARG A 111 -16.62 -52.46 32.36
C ARG A 111 -17.38 -53.66 32.92
N ALA A 112 -17.41 -53.84 34.25
CA ALA A 112 -18.28 -54.82 34.86
C ALA A 112 -19.76 -54.50 34.80
N ARG A 113 -20.14 -53.20 34.74
CA ARG A 113 -21.52 -52.68 34.76
C ARG A 113 -22.05 -52.33 33.38
N PHE A 114 -21.19 -51.79 32.51
CA PHE A 114 -21.61 -51.21 31.23
C PHE A 114 -20.92 -51.86 30.05
N ALA A 115 -21.57 -51.76 28.87
CA ALA A 115 -21.00 -52.10 27.57
C ALA A 115 -20.41 -50.84 26.90
N TYR A 116 -19.22 -50.94 26.36
CA TYR A 116 -18.46 -49.90 25.75
C TYR A 116 -18.38 -50.04 24.23
N THR A 117 -18.47 -48.97 23.46
CA THR A 117 -18.16 -49.00 22.05
C THR A 117 -16.74 -49.50 21.77
N GLU A 118 -16.50 -50.11 20.60
CA GLU A 118 -15.18 -50.61 20.17
C GLU A 118 -14.20 -49.46 19.96
N PHE A 119 -14.72 -48.36 19.38
CA PHE A 119 -13.93 -47.15 19.05
C PHE A 119 -14.23 -46.05 20.06
N PRO A 120 -13.19 -45.34 20.52
CA PRO A 120 -13.39 -44.11 21.30
C PRO A 120 -13.97 -43.02 20.42
N ILE A 121 -14.68 -42.08 21.00
CA ILE A 121 -15.17 -40.91 20.32
C ILE A 121 -14.35 -39.64 20.61
N GLY A 122 -13.25 -39.80 21.36
CA GLY A 122 -12.31 -38.70 21.68
C GLY A 122 -11.30 -39.10 22.71
N ARG A 123 -10.48 -38.15 23.13
CA ARG A 123 -9.49 -38.28 24.19
C ARG A 123 -9.59 -37.10 25.14
N GLU A 124 -9.37 -37.32 26.42
CA GLU A 124 -9.42 -36.29 27.44
C GLU A 124 -8.20 -36.39 28.33
N SER A 125 -7.58 -35.25 28.64
CA SER A 125 -6.50 -35.15 29.61
C SER A 125 -7.05 -34.69 30.96
N THR A 126 -6.42 -35.11 32.04
CA THR A 126 -6.73 -34.65 33.40
C THR A 126 -5.80 -33.49 33.74
N PHE A 127 -6.36 -32.36 34.09
CA PHE A 127 -5.63 -31.19 34.56
C PHE A 127 -5.81 -30.98 36.05
N VAL A 128 -4.75 -30.52 36.70
CA VAL A 128 -4.79 -30.02 38.07
C VAL A 128 -4.69 -28.51 38.02
N TYR A 129 -5.66 -27.82 38.60
CA TYR A 129 -5.75 -26.39 38.65
C TYR A 129 -5.60 -25.85 40.05
N THR A 130 -5.21 -24.61 40.20
CA THR A 130 -5.31 -23.82 41.44
C THR A 130 -5.96 -22.47 41.13
N ASN A 131 -6.27 -21.65 42.12
CA ASN A 131 -6.79 -20.33 41.94
C ASN A 131 -5.79 -19.47 41.18
N LYS A 132 -6.25 -18.74 40.13
CA LYS A 132 -5.40 -17.90 39.26
C LYS A 132 -4.64 -16.82 40.05
N GLY A 133 -5.23 -16.29 41.13
CA GLY A 133 -4.61 -15.32 42.02
C GLY A 133 -3.67 -15.88 43.08
N SER A 134 -3.57 -17.23 43.25
CA SER A 134 -2.69 -17.83 44.23
C SER A 134 -1.27 -18.02 43.69
N ASN A 135 -0.27 -17.66 44.47
CA ASN A 135 1.15 -17.86 44.17
C ASN A 135 1.75 -18.96 45.09
N ASP A 136 0.91 -19.80 45.74
CA ASP A 136 1.36 -20.78 46.73
C ASP A 136 1.76 -22.10 46.06
N ILE A 137 1.07 -22.49 44.99
CA ILE A 137 1.33 -23.76 44.28
C ILE A 137 1.72 -23.43 42.83
N TYR A 138 2.92 -23.81 42.42
CA TYR A 138 3.43 -23.64 41.05
C TYR A 138 3.28 -24.93 40.23
N TYR A 139 3.63 -24.86 38.93
CA TYR A 139 3.60 -26.04 38.07
C TYR A 139 4.56 -27.13 38.56
N GLN A 140 4.03 -28.36 38.77
CA GLN A 140 4.74 -29.52 39.28
C GLN A 140 5.37 -29.33 40.68
N ASP A 141 4.76 -28.50 41.50
CA ASP A 141 5.20 -28.18 42.85
C ASP A 141 4.59 -29.16 43.85
N TYR A 142 5.10 -30.39 43.83
CA TYR A 142 4.55 -31.49 44.65
C TYR A 142 4.75 -31.30 46.16
N GLU A 143 5.74 -30.51 46.57
CA GLU A 143 5.93 -30.16 47.97
C GLU A 143 4.80 -29.25 48.48
N ALA A 144 4.37 -28.27 47.64
CA ALA A 144 3.25 -27.43 48.00
C ALA A 144 1.88 -28.12 47.85
N MET A 145 1.80 -29.19 47.06
CA MET A 145 0.60 -30.01 46.93
C MET A 145 0.43 -30.97 48.11
N ASP A 146 1.50 -31.28 48.90
CA ASP A 146 1.42 -32.19 50.00
C ASP A 146 0.58 -31.62 51.14
N GLY A 147 -0.48 -32.35 51.52
CA GLY A 147 -1.49 -31.91 52.49
C GLY A 147 -2.54 -30.94 51.94
N ALA A 148 -2.52 -30.61 50.66
CA ALA A 148 -3.51 -29.72 50.03
C ALA A 148 -4.91 -30.36 49.95
N THR A 149 -5.96 -29.54 49.96
CA THR A 149 -7.33 -30.00 49.70
C THR A 149 -7.59 -30.00 48.21
N ALA A 150 -7.89 -31.15 47.61
CA ALA A 150 -8.20 -31.28 46.18
C ALA A 150 -9.71 -31.54 46.01
N ALA A 151 -10.38 -30.58 45.28
CA ALA A 151 -11.75 -30.75 44.84
C ALA A 151 -11.79 -31.66 43.61
N VAL A 152 -12.56 -32.73 43.68
CA VAL A 152 -12.66 -33.77 42.65
C VAL A 152 -14.12 -34.09 42.36
N LEU A 153 -14.43 -34.44 41.12
CA LEU A 153 -15.77 -34.92 40.78
C LEU A 153 -15.96 -36.36 41.32
N LYS A 154 -17.01 -36.54 42.09
CA LYS A 154 -17.34 -37.84 42.67
C LYS A 154 -17.44 -38.92 41.60
N ASP A 155 -16.89 -40.09 41.88
CA ASP A 155 -16.84 -41.26 40.99
C ASP A 155 -16.28 -41.00 39.58
N SER A 156 -15.49 -39.93 39.39
CA SER A 156 -14.87 -39.61 38.09
C SER A 156 -13.59 -40.43 37.85
N TYR A 157 -13.22 -40.57 36.57
CA TYR A 157 -11.94 -41.14 36.17
C TYR A 157 -10.78 -40.25 36.64
N GLN A 158 -10.97 -38.94 36.55
CA GLN A 158 -9.98 -37.95 36.93
C GLN A 158 -9.62 -37.99 38.40
N SER A 159 -10.59 -38.30 39.29
CA SER A 159 -10.37 -38.49 40.73
C SER A 159 -9.44 -39.64 40.98
N ASP A 160 -9.68 -40.81 40.35
CA ASP A 160 -8.85 -41.99 40.52
C ASP A 160 -7.44 -41.80 39.93
N GLU A 161 -7.37 -41.21 38.75
CA GLU A 161 -6.08 -40.92 38.11
C GLU A 161 -5.23 -39.98 38.96
N PHE A 162 -5.83 -38.96 39.60
CA PHE A 162 -5.14 -38.07 40.53
C PHE A 162 -4.67 -38.78 41.76
N ALA A 163 -5.47 -39.70 42.33
CA ALA A 163 -5.08 -40.51 43.48
C ALA A 163 -3.86 -41.41 43.18
N ASP A 164 -3.84 -42.05 42.02
CA ASP A 164 -2.70 -42.84 41.57
C ASP A 164 -1.47 -41.96 41.26
N PHE A 165 -1.69 -40.78 40.71
CA PHE A 165 -0.65 -39.81 40.44
C PHE A 165 -0.01 -39.28 41.73
N ALA A 166 -0.80 -38.88 42.74
CA ALA A 166 -0.30 -38.43 44.03
C ALA A 166 0.59 -39.50 44.70
N LYS A 167 0.15 -40.76 44.67
CA LYS A 167 0.97 -41.90 45.10
C LYS A 167 2.29 -42.00 44.35
N LEU A 168 2.24 -41.89 43.02
CA LEU A 168 3.42 -41.97 42.13
C LEU A 168 4.42 -40.84 42.43
N LYS A 169 3.93 -39.64 42.70
CA LYS A 169 4.75 -38.45 42.97
C LYS A 169 5.15 -38.31 44.42
N GLY A 170 4.50 -39.08 45.33
CA GLY A 170 4.88 -39.19 46.75
C GLY A 170 4.32 -38.07 47.63
N PHE A 171 3.19 -37.47 47.26
CA PHE A 171 2.46 -36.49 48.06
C PHE A 171 1.09 -37.03 48.52
N SER A 172 0.55 -36.47 49.58
CA SER A 172 -0.79 -36.73 50.12
C SER A 172 -1.70 -35.53 49.90
N TYR A 173 -3.02 -35.76 49.89
CA TYR A 173 -4.01 -34.68 49.78
C TYR A 173 -5.30 -35.06 50.50
N GLU A 174 -6.13 -34.07 50.82
CA GLU A 174 -7.49 -34.28 51.31
C GLU A 174 -8.47 -34.16 50.16
N ALA A 175 -9.25 -35.21 49.88
CA ALA A 175 -10.24 -35.17 48.79
C ALA A 175 -11.54 -34.48 49.25
N LEU A 176 -11.95 -33.43 48.51
CA LEU A 176 -13.25 -32.81 48.61
C LEU A 176 -14.09 -33.29 47.41
N GLU A 177 -14.91 -34.33 47.60
CA GLU A 177 -15.77 -34.87 46.56
C GLU A 177 -16.99 -33.96 46.35
N LEU A 178 -17.24 -33.58 45.10
CA LEU A 178 -18.32 -32.67 44.69
C LEU A 178 -19.10 -33.25 43.51
N ASP A 179 -20.33 -32.78 43.31
CA ASP A 179 -21.26 -33.39 42.35
C ASP A 179 -21.20 -32.73 40.95
N SER A 180 -20.55 -31.57 40.82
CA SER A 180 -20.41 -30.87 39.54
C SER A 180 -19.07 -30.15 39.41
N VAL A 181 -18.69 -29.85 38.15
CA VAL A 181 -17.48 -29.08 37.83
C VAL A 181 -17.60 -27.64 38.32
N ASP A 182 -18.81 -27.07 38.27
CA ASP A 182 -19.06 -25.72 38.77
C ASP A 182 -18.79 -25.62 40.26
N GLU A 183 -19.23 -26.62 41.05
CA GLU A 183 -18.93 -26.70 42.50
C GLU A 183 -17.45 -26.86 42.80
N ILE A 184 -16.71 -27.59 41.93
CA ILE A 184 -15.25 -27.75 42.02
C ILE A 184 -14.56 -26.41 41.79
N THR A 185 -14.96 -25.71 40.76
CA THR A 185 -14.43 -24.37 40.39
C THR A 185 -14.70 -23.37 41.52
N ASP A 186 -15.94 -23.30 42.00
CA ASP A 186 -16.35 -22.45 43.13
C ASP A 186 -15.57 -22.81 44.42
N ALA A 187 -15.28 -24.07 44.67
CA ALA A 187 -14.52 -24.49 45.86
C ALA A 187 -13.11 -23.91 45.83
N VAL A 188 -12.44 -23.95 44.69
CA VAL A 188 -11.09 -23.38 44.52
C VAL A 188 -11.09 -21.85 44.51
N GLN A 189 -12.02 -21.23 43.82
CA GLN A 189 -12.14 -19.78 43.80
C GLN A 189 -12.45 -19.18 45.16
N SER A 190 -13.28 -19.87 45.97
CA SER A 190 -13.63 -19.45 47.33
C SER A 190 -12.58 -19.84 48.39
N GLY A 191 -11.52 -20.58 48.05
CA GLY A 191 -10.51 -21.05 48.99
C GLY A 191 -10.96 -22.23 49.90
N ARG A 192 -12.04 -22.94 49.54
CA ARG A 192 -12.48 -24.17 50.21
C ARG A 192 -11.61 -25.38 49.81
N ALA A 193 -11.00 -25.27 48.62
CA ALA A 193 -10.02 -26.23 48.13
C ALA A 193 -8.83 -25.48 47.54
N ASP A 194 -7.66 -26.10 47.60
CA ASP A 194 -6.39 -25.59 47.06
C ASP A 194 -6.23 -25.97 45.60
N LEU A 195 -6.73 -27.17 45.25
CA LEU A 195 -6.62 -27.77 43.93
C LEU A 195 -7.99 -28.16 43.37
N ALA A 196 -8.14 -28.06 42.05
CA ALA A 196 -9.26 -28.65 41.29
C ALA A 196 -8.70 -29.70 40.33
N VAL A 197 -9.32 -30.87 40.25
CA VAL A 197 -8.96 -31.93 39.32
C VAL A 197 -10.08 -32.12 38.33
N ILE A 198 -9.86 -31.68 37.12
CA ILE A 198 -10.90 -31.53 36.08
C ILE A 198 -10.39 -32.04 34.73
N GLY A 199 -11.28 -32.63 33.92
CA GLY A 199 -10.95 -33.05 32.55
C GLY A 199 -10.81 -31.89 31.57
N SER A 200 -9.99 -32.07 30.56
CA SER A 200 -9.70 -31.05 29.53
C SER A 200 -10.90 -30.67 28.64
N LEU A 201 -11.97 -31.47 28.67
CA LEU A 201 -13.22 -31.15 27.95
C LEU A 201 -14.02 -30.03 28.63
N SER A 202 -13.74 -29.72 29.92
CA SER A 202 -14.34 -28.60 30.62
C SER A 202 -13.37 -27.44 30.73
N ARG A 203 -13.65 -26.37 30.03
CA ARG A 203 -12.81 -25.15 30.04
C ARG A 203 -12.86 -24.43 31.38
N GLN A 204 -11.68 -24.20 31.96
CA GLN A 204 -11.53 -23.44 33.18
C GLN A 204 -10.64 -22.23 32.97
N THR A 205 -11.21 -21.14 32.48
CA THR A 205 -10.48 -19.88 32.17
C THR A 205 -10.07 -19.10 33.41
N ASP A 206 -10.78 -19.32 34.55
CA ASP A 206 -10.58 -18.58 35.79
C ASP A 206 -9.63 -19.29 36.79
N LEU A 207 -9.16 -20.46 36.43
CA LEU A 207 -8.18 -21.25 37.17
C LEU A 207 -6.85 -21.34 36.43
N ARG A 208 -5.75 -21.56 37.16
CA ARG A 208 -4.41 -21.72 36.61
C ARG A 208 -3.98 -23.20 36.70
N ILE A 209 -3.49 -23.74 35.58
CA ILE A 209 -2.99 -25.12 35.54
C ILE A 209 -1.70 -25.22 36.34
N VAL A 210 -1.62 -26.23 37.20
CA VAL A 210 -0.41 -26.59 38.00
C VAL A 210 0.13 -27.94 37.66
N ASP A 211 -0.65 -28.83 37.02
CA ASP A 211 -0.14 -30.04 36.39
C ASP A 211 -1.09 -30.60 35.36
N MET A 212 -0.57 -31.46 34.50
CA MET A 212 -1.31 -32.21 33.49
C MET A 212 -0.92 -33.68 33.64
N LEU A 213 -1.90 -34.52 33.94
CA LEU A 213 -1.72 -35.96 34.14
C LEU A 213 -1.74 -36.70 32.80
N GLY A 214 -2.33 -37.85 32.73
CA GLY A 214 -2.46 -38.64 31.52
C GLY A 214 -3.50 -38.12 30.54
N THR A 215 -3.55 -38.74 29.38
CA THR A 215 -4.62 -38.57 28.37
C THR A 215 -5.26 -39.91 28.13
N ALA A 216 -6.55 -40.03 28.41
CA ALA A 216 -7.33 -41.27 28.26
C ALA A 216 -8.39 -41.15 27.15
N PRO A 217 -8.63 -42.22 26.38
CA PRO A 217 -9.73 -42.25 25.46
C PRO A 217 -11.07 -42.36 26.20
N PHE A 218 -12.12 -41.69 25.67
CA PHE A 218 -13.47 -41.85 26.17
C PHE A 218 -14.40 -42.40 25.09
N TYR A 219 -15.44 -43.03 25.55
CA TYR A 219 -16.33 -43.88 24.75
C TYR A 219 -17.79 -43.55 25.00
N ILE A 220 -18.66 -43.99 24.10
CA ILE A 220 -20.08 -44.13 24.39
C ILE A 220 -20.30 -45.42 25.12
N ILE A 221 -21.06 -45.38 26.21
CA ILE A 221 -21.44 -46.53 26.99
C ILE A 221 -22.96 -46.73 26.96
N THR A 222 -23.36 -47.97 27.04
CA THR A 222 -24.77 -48.40 27.15
C THR A 222 -24.93 -49.47 28.22
N ASN A 223 -26.19 -49.76 28.63
CA ASN A 223 -26.46 -50.83 29.59
C ASN A 223 -26.01 -52.19 29.05
N LYS A 224 -25.47 -53.06 29.90
CA LYS A 224 -25.23 -54.45 29.55
C LYS A 224 -26.51 -55.16 29.28
N GLY A 225 -26.72 -55.68 28.12
CA GLY A 225 -27.94 -56.35 27.66
C GLY A 225 -28.65 -55.53 26.58
N ASN A 226 -28.15 -54.33 26.23
CA ASN A 226 -28.62 -53.56 25.09
C ASN A 226 -27.71 -53.83 23.88
N ASP A 227 -27.56 -55.09 23.51
CA ASP A 227 -26.60 -55.55 22.49
C ASP A 227 -26.95 -54.97 21.10
N GLU A 228 -28.24 -54.77 20.80
CA GLU A 228 -28.69 -54.21 19.53
C GLU A 228 -28.23 -52.73 19.32
N VAL A 229 -28.32 -51.93 20.39
CA VAL A 229 -27.84 -50.54 20.35
C VAL A 229 -26.33 -50.52 20.26
N LEU A 230 -25.63 -51.38 21.02
CA LEU A 230 -24.18 -51.44 20.99
C LEU A 230 -23.63 -51.85 19.62
N GLU A 231 -24.22 -52.87 18.99
CA GLU A 231 -23.85 -53.35 17.66
C GLU A 231 -24.06 -52.22 16.62
N SER A 232 -25.22 -51.55 16.66
CA SER A 232 -25.54 -50.41 15.76
C SER A 232 -24.59 -49.25 15.97
N LEU A 233 -24.18 -48.91 17.22
CA LEU A 233 -23.16 -47.90 17.53
C LEU A 233 -21.83 -48.26 16.88
N ASN A 234 -21.37 -49.53 17.09
CA ASN A 234 -20.08 -49.99 16.58
C ASN A 234 -20.05 -49.97 15.04
N ASP A 235 -21.16 -50.36 14.39
CA ASP A 235 -21.27 -50.32 12.95
C ASP A 235 -21.27 -48.87 12.41
N ALA A 236 -21.97 -47.95 13.07
CA ALA A 236 -21.95 -46.52 12.73
C ALA A 236 -20.55 -45.94 12.89
N LEU A 237 -19.91 -46.16 14.03
CA LEU A 237 -18.54 -45.66 14.29
C LEU A 237 -17.52 -46.22 13.30
N ARG A 238 -17.60 -47.50 12.92
CA ARG A 238 -16.74 -48.14 11.93
C ARG A 238 -16.89 -47.45 10.56
N ASN A 239 -18.11 -47.10 10.16
CA ASN A 239 -18.39 -46.39 8.92
C ASN A 239 -17.91 -44.96 8.98
N ILE A 240 -18.14 -44.23 10.08
CA ILE A 240 -17.67 -42.89 10.31
C ILE A 240 -16.15 -42.81 10.17
N TYR A 241 -15.39 -43.66 10.90
CA TYR A 241 -13.92 -43.68 10.85
C TYR A 241 -13.38 -44.08 9.46
N SER A 242 -14.12 -44.93 8.71
CA SER A 242 -13.73 -45.32 7.37
C SER A 242 -13.92 -44.17 6.37
N SER A 243 -14.94 -43.34 6.56
CA SER A 243 -15.26 -42.21 5.67
C SER A 243 -14.57 -40.90 6.08
N SER A 244 -14.36 -40.69 7.38
CA SER A 244 -13.78 -39.47 7.93
C SER A 244 -12.75 -39.85 9.01
N PRO A 245 -11.52 -40.26 8.61
CA PRO A 245 -10.49 -40.72 9.57
C PRO A 245 -10.07 -39.70 10.63
N TYR A 246 -10.27 -38.41 10.35
CA TYR A 246 -9.87 -37.28 11.22
C TYR A 246 -11.05 -36.63 11.94
N ILE A 247 -12.23 -37.28 11.97
CA ILE A 247 -13.46 -36.73 12.56
C ILE A 247 -13.29 -36.25 14.00
N VAL A 248 -12.50 -36.98 14.79
CA VAL A 248 -12.22 -36.64 16.21
C VAL A 248 -11.49 -35.30 16.28
N GLU A 249 -10.43 -35.15 15.48
CA GLU A 249 -9.62 -33.93 15.42
C GLU A 249 -10.42 -32.75 14.86
N GLU A 250 -11.21 -32.97 13.81
CA GLU A 250 -12.06 -31.95 13.18
C GLU A 250 -13.10 -31.40 14.17
N LEU A 251 -13.88 -32.28 14.81
CA LEU A 251 -14.86 -31.87 15.82
C LEU A 251 -14.20 -31.27 17.05
N TYR A 252 -13.04 -31.85 17.51
CA TYR A 252 -12.32 -31.26 18.63
C TYR A 252 -11.88 -29.83 18.33
N TYR A 253 -11.35 -29.58 17.13
CA TYR A 253 -10.97 -28.24 16.71
C TYR A 253 -12.18 -27.29 16.57
N GLU A 254 -13.32 -27.77 16.08
CA GLU A 254 -14.55 -26.98 15.94
C GLU A 254 -15.07 -26.47 17.28
N TYR A 255 -15.10 -27.34 18.31
CA TYR A 255 -15.70 -27.03 19.61
C TYR A 255 -14.71 -26.51 20.65
N TYR A 256 -13.45 -26.87 20.55
CA TYR A 256 -12.43 -26.49 21.52
C TYR A 256 -11.34 -25.60 20.92
N GLY A 257 -11.21 -25.53 19.59
CA GLY A 257 -10.17 -24.76 18.92
C GLY A 257 -8.76 -25.21 19.29
N ASP A 258 -7.82 -24.28 19.28
CA ASP A 258 -6.43 -24.50 19.70
C ASP A 258 -6.25 -24.58 21.23
N ASN A 259 -7.20 -25.19 21.91
CA ASN A 259 -7.22 -25.26 23.39
C ASN A 259 -6.10 -26.04 24.06
N THR A 260 -5.12 -26.50 23.30
CA THR A 260 -3.90 -27.09 23.87
C THR A 260 -2.95 -26.02 24.42
N VAL A 261 -3.23 -24.75 24.18
CA VAL A 261 -2.40 -23.62 24.56
C VAL A 261 -2.96 -22.99 25.83
N THR A 262 -2.19 -23.05 26.91
CA THR A 262 -2.47 -22.25 28.11
C THR A 262 -2.15 -20.81 27.85
N GLU A 263 -3.03 -19.87 28.22
CA GLU A 263 -2.78 -18.40 28.03
C GLU A 263 -1.55 -17.93 28.83
N GLU A 264 -1.12 -18.68 29.81
CA GLU A 264 0.04 -18.40 30.66
C GLU A 264 1.02 -19.58 30.66
N PRO A 265 2.33 -19.32 30.67
CA PRO A 265 3.33 -20.40 30.71
C PRO A 265 3.27 -21.14 32.04
N LEU A 266 3.40 -22.45 31.98
CA LEU A 266 3.39 -23.32 33.16
C LEU A 266 4.75 -23.26 33.88
N LEU A 267 4.98 -22.20 34.69
CA LEU A 267 6.25 -21.97 35.38
C LEU A 267 6.34 -22.80 36.67
N THR A 268 7.50 -23.47 36.90
CA THR A 268 7.84 -24.05 38.15
C THR A 268 8.16 -22.96 39.18
N ARG A 269 8.24 -23.33 40.49
CA ARG A 269 8.62 -22.38 41.55
C ARG A 269 9.96 -21.72 41.26
N GLU A 270 10.96 -22.50 40.90
CA GLU A 270 12.30 -21.97 40.58
C GLU A 270 12.32 -21.03 39.36
N GLU A 271 11.47 -21.31 38.37
CA GLU A 271 11.33 -20.43 37.18
C GLU A 271 10.60 -19.14 37.54
N ALA A 272 9.55 -19.19 38.34
CA ALA A 272 8.84 -18.01 38.80
C ALA A 272 9.71 -17.13 39.74
N GLU A 273 10.56 -17.72 40.57
CA GLU A 273 11.56 -16.99 41.34
C GLU A 273 12.60 -16.34 40.43
N TYR A 274 13.08 -17.08 39.42
CA TYR A 274 13.99 -16.51 38.40
C TYR A 274 13.40 -15.32 37.71
N VAL A 275 12.13 -15.37 37.28
CA VAL A 275 11.44 -14.21 36.62
C VAL A 275 11.40 -13.01 37.57
N LYS A 276 11.11 -13.20 38.87
CA LYS A 276 11.04 -12.09 39.82
C LYS A 276 12.41 -11.46 40.12
N GLU A 277 13.48 -12.26 40.08
CA GLU A 277 14.86 -11.80 40.40
C GLU A 277 15.65 -11.37 39.17
N SER A 278 15.13 -11.66 37.95
CA SER A 278 15.82 -11.37 36.70
C SER A 278 15.94 -9.86 36.48
N ALA A 279 17.13 -9.42 36.10
CA ALA A 279 17.31 -8.05 35.54
C ALA A 279 16.65 -7.98 34.16
N PRO A 280 16.30 -6.78 33.70
CA PRO A 280 15.81 -6.59 32.33
C PRO A 280 16.76 -7.19 31.29
N LEU A 281 16.22 -7.96 30.35
CA LEU A 281 16.97 -8.70 29.31
C LEU A 281 16.95 -7.92 28.02
N THR A 282 18.12 -7.71 27.41
CA THR A 282 18.25 -7.03 26.12
C THR A 282 17.96 -8.00 24.98
N VAL A 283 16.97 -7.65 24.14
CA VAL A 283 16.58 -8.42 22.97
C VAL A 283 17.05 -7.71 21.70
N ALA A 284 18.00 -8.28 20.97
CA ALA A 284 18.47 -7.75 19.71
C ALA A 284 17.45 -7.98 18.59
N CYS A 285 17.08 -6.89 17.92
CA CYS A 285 16.22 -6.85 16.75
C CYS A 285 17.02 -6.26 15.58
N ILE A 286 17.30 -7.07 14.54
CA ILE A 286 18.16 -6.66 13.43
C ILE A 286 17.34 -5.91 12.40
N ASP A 287 17.83 -4.74 12.00
CA ASP A 287 17.23 -3.91 10.96
C ASP A 287 17.40 -4.50 9.55
N GLY A 288 16.56 -4.05 8.60
CA GLY A 288 16.67 -4.39 7.18
C GLY A 288 15.91 -5.66 6.75
N PHE A 289 15.09 -6.24 7.63
CA PHE A 289 14.30 -7.45 7.37
C PHE A 289 12.79 -7.18 7.31
N TYR A 290 12.39 -6.05 6.73
CA TYR A 290 10.98 -5.68 6.61
C TYR A 290 10.14 -6.80 5.93
N PRO A 291 8.91 -7.13 6.39
CA PRO A 291 8.18 -6.64 7.58
C PRO A 291 8.52 -7.42 8.86
N LEU A 292 9.51 -8.30 8.84
CA LEU A 292 9.86 -9.20 9.95
C LEU A 292 10.52 -8.48 11.13
N SER A 293 11.55 -7.68 10.84
CA SER A 293 12.30 -6.88 11.81
C SER A 293 12.92 -5.69 11.11
N TYR A 294 12.61 -4.50 11.59
CA TYR A 294 13.12 -3.23 11.05
C TYR A 294 13.09 -2.13 12.11
N VAL A 295 13.80 -1.06 11.86
CA VAL A 295 13.72 0.16 12.68
C VAL A 295 12.67 1.09 12.08
N ASP A 296 11.67 1.45 12.87
CA ASP A 296 10.65 2.41 12.44
C ASP A 296 11.31 3.78 12.21
N PRO A 297 11.22 4.35 11.01
CA PRO A 297 11.90 5.60 10.66
C PRO A 297 11.35 6.83 11.38
N GLU A 298 10.13 6.77 11.93
CA GLU A 298 9.49 7.88 12.64
C GLU A 298 9.86 7.87 14.13
N THR A 299 9.89 6.69 14.74
CA THR A 299 10.14 6.53 16.18
C THR A 299 11.58 6.17 16.53
N GLY A 300 12.30 5.55 15.60
CA GLY A 300 13.64 5.00 15.82
C GLY A 300 13.65 3.69 16.63
N GLU A 301 12.49 3.11 16.90
CA GLU A 301 12.32 1.91 17.72
C GLU A 301 12.25 0.64 16.85
N PRO A 302 12.68 -0.53 17.39
CA PRO A 302 12.48 -1.82 16.74
C PRO A 302 10.99 -2.10 16.49
N SER A 303 10.65 -2.40 15.27
CA SER A 303 9.29 -2.68 14.80
C SER A 303 9.27 -3.90 13.87
N GLY A 304 8.10 -4.51 13.69
CA GLY A 304 7.94 -5.68 12.84
C GLY A 304 7.42 -6.90 13.60
N ILE A 305 7.24 -8.01 12.86
CA ILE A 305 6.64 -9.23 13.39
C ILE A 305 7.46 -9.77 14.59
N PHE A 306 8.79 -9.89 14.47
CA PHE A 306 9.62 -10.46 15.55
C PHE A 306 9.76 -9.54 16.76
N PRO A 307 9.95 -8.22 16.64
CA PRO A 307 9.91 -7.34 17.81
C PRO A 307 8.58 -7.43 18.57
N ASP A 308 7.42 -7.51 17.89
CA ASP A 308 6.13 -7.60 18.55
C ASP A 308 5.89 -8.98 19.18
N LEU A 309 6.34 -10.06 18.53
CA LEU A 309 6.36 -11.39 19.15
C LEU A 309 7.25 -11.41 20.38
N ALA A 310 8.41 -10.77 20.35
CA ALA A 310 9.29 -10.67 21.52
C ALA A 310 8.60 -9.91 22.67
N ARG A 311 7.95 -8.77 22.40
CA ARG A 311 7.16 -8.03 23.41
C ARG A 311 6.10 -8.93 24.02
N LYS A 312 5.38 -9.67 23.17
CA LYS A 312 4.33 -10.59 23.65
C LYS A 312 4.87 -11.73 24.50
N ILE A 313 6.01 -12.30 24.12
CA ILE A 313 6.69 -13.33 24.92
C ILE A 313 7.15 -12.75 26.28
N GLY A 314 7.67 -11.52 26.31
CA GLY A 314 7.99 -10.81 27.55
C GLY A 314 6.78 -10.64 28.46
N GLU A 315 5.65 -10.16 27.89
CA GLU A 315 4.38 -10.02 28.62
C GLU A 315 3.90 -11.35 29.25
N ILE A 316 3.91 -12.41 28.45
CA ILE A 316 3.43 -13.74 28.87
C ILE A 316 4.37 -14.37 29.90
N SER A 317 5.69 -14.26 29.71
CA SER A 317 6.70 -14.85 30.63
C SER A 317 6.83 -14.09 31.95
N GLY A 318 6.43 -12.81 31.96
CA GLY A 318 6.70 -11.89 33.06
C GLY A 318 8.14 -11.37 33.10
N LEU A 319 8.98 -11.71 32.10
CA LEU A 319 10.34 -11.18 31.96
C LEU A 319 10.30 -9.78 31.36
N GLU A 320 11.09 -8.86 31.89
CA GLU A 320 11.23 -7.53 31.35
C GLU A 320 12.19 -7.53 30.17
N PHE A 321 11.70 -7.22 28.94
CA PHE A 321 12.50 -7.15 27.73
C PHE A 321 12.74 -5.70 27.29
N ILE A 322 14.01 -5.39 27.02
CA ILE A 322 14.44 -4.13 26.40
C ILE A 322 14.85 -4.47 24.97
N LEU A 323 14.07 -4.02 23.99
CA LEU A 323 14.37 -4.24 22.58
C LEU A 323 15.47 -3.27 22.13
N SER A 324 16.54 -3.82 21.54
CA SER A 324 17.67 -3.06 20.97
C SER A 324 17.65 -3.17 19.47
N ALA A 325 17.67 -1.99 18.79
CA ALA A 325 17.81 -1.92 17.35
C ALA A 325 19.28 -2.18 16.98
N GLU A 326 19.53 -3.23 16.23
CA GLU A 326 20.87 -3.56 15.73
C GLU A 326 20.98 -3.30 14.22
N PRO A 327 22.11 -2.76 13.75
CA PRO A 327 22.27 -2.46 12.33
C PRO A 327 22.07 -3.66 11.43
N SER A 328 21.62 -3.41 10.21
CA SER A 328 21.57 -4.37 9.11
C SER A 328 22.94 -5.02 8.91
N GLY A 329 22.96 -6.33 8.66
CA GLY A 329 24.21 -7.10 8.55
C GLY A 329 24.85 -7.52 9.87
N SER A 330 24.29 -7.11 11.03
CA SER A 330 24.73 -7.61 12.34
C SER A 330 24.50 -9.12 12.45
N ARG A 331 25.46 -9.83 13.05
CA ARG A 331 25.36 -11.27 13.28
C ARG A 331 24.82 -11.51 14.69
N PRO A 332 23.67 -12.21 14.83
CA PRO A 332 23.08 -12.49 16.14
C PRO A 332 24.03 -13.19 17.10
N GLU A 333 24.80 -14.16 16.58
CA GLU A 333 25.76 -14.94 17.35
C GLU A 333 26.84 -14.08 17.98
N ASP A 334 27.31 -13.06 17.25
CA ASP A 334 28.38 -12.16 17.73
C ASP A 334 27.84 -11.19 18.79
N LEU A 335 26.58 -10.75 18.64
CA LEU A 335 25.91 -9.91 19.64
C LEU A 335 25.74 -10.64 20.97
N ILE A 336 25.28 -11.89 20.93
CA ILE A 336 25.11 -12.74 22.13
C ILE A 336 26.46 -13.06 22.77
N LYS A 337 27.47 -13.49 22.00
CA LYS A 337 28.81 -13.80 22.51
C LYS A 337 29.54 -12.60 23.10
N ALA A 338 29.29 -11.42 22.56
CA ALA A 338 29.87 -10.18 23.08
C ALA A 338 29.13 -9.63 24.31
N GLY A 339 28.03 -10.23 24.74
CA GLY A 339 27.19 -9.75 25.83
C GLY A 339 26.49 -8.44 25.53
N ARG A 340 26.30 -8.11 24.24
CA ARG A 340 25.54 -6.92 23.80
C ARG A 340 24.05 -7.15 23.83
N ALA A 341 23.63 -8.39 23.72
CA ALA A 341 22.26 -8.82 23.88
C ALA A 341 22.21 -10.15 24.63
N ASP A 342 21.16 -10.34 25.42
CA ASP A 342 20.87 -11.60 26.11
C ASP A 342 20.10 -12.56 25.21
N ILE A 343 19.23 -12.00 24.36
CA ILE A 343 18.35 -12.69 23.43
C ILE A 343 18.47 -12.03 22.05
N ALA A 344 18.39 -12.82 20.98
CA ALA A 344 18.19 -12.31 19.63
C ALA A 344 16.89 -12.90 19.06
N ALA A 345 16.04 -12.04 18.50
CA ALA A 345 14.73 -12.42 17.96
C ALA A 345 14.78 -12.64 16.43
N GLY A 346 13.92 -13.53 15.92
CA GLY A 346 13.76 -13.75 14.49
C GLY A 346 14.90 -14.50 13.83
N ILE A 347 15.47 -15.46 14.53
CA ILE A 347 16.62 -16.24 14.06
C ILE A 347 16.14 -17.46 13.28
N LEU A 348 16.78 -17.72 12.16
CA LEU A 348 16.52 -18.91 11.37
C LEU A 348 16.92 -20.17 12.15
N PHE A 349 15.93 -21.06 12.36
CA PHE A 349 16.14 -22.28 13.12
C PHE A 349 16.99 -23.29 12.35
N SER A 350 18.12 -23.70 12.88
CA SER A 350 19.00 -24.75 12.35
C SER A 350 19.55 -25.61 13.48
N GLN A 351 19.40 -26.93 13.34
CA GLN A 351 20.00 -27.87 14.32
C GLN A 351 21.54 -27.82 14.30
N GLU A 352 22.16 -27.57 13.15
CA GLU A 352 23.61 -27.43 13.01
C GLU A 352 24.08 -26.17 13.72
N LYS A 353 23.41 -25.05 13.47
CA LYS A 353 23.68 -23.78 14.14
C LYS A 353 23.62 -23.88 15.66
N ASN A 354 22.65 -24.63 16.17
CA ASN A 354 22.49 -24.88 17.59
C ASN A 354 23.67 -25.71 18.19
N ARG A 355 24.33 -26.55 17.41
CA ARG A 355 25.44 -27.43 17.90
C ARG A 355 26.81 -26.74 17.85
N GLU A 356 27.08 -25.93 16.87
CA GLU A 356 28.43 -25.44 16.54
C GLU A 356 28.76 -24.08 17.14
N THR A 357 27.79 -23.21 17.32
CA THR A 357 28.04 -21.76 17.57
C THR A 357 28.16 -21.35 19.04
N GLY A 358 27.99 -22.30 20.01
CA GLY A 358 28.00 -21.95 21.45
C GLY A 358 26.79 -21.14 21.92
N VAL A 359 25.73 -21.09 21.11
CA VAL A 359 24.42 -20.51 21.44
C VAL A 359 23.38 -21.60 21.60
N GLN A 360 22.21 -21.23 22.12
CA GLN A 360 21.03 -22.09 22.22
C GLN A 360 19.88 -21.41 21.47
N LEU A 361 19.12 -22.24 20.74
CA LEU A 361 17.89 -21.80 20.07
C LEU A 361 16.68 -22.27 20.90
N THR A 362 15.66 -21.41 20.95
CA THR A 362 14.37 -21.77 21.51
C THR A 362 13.61 -22.72 20.60
N GLU A 363 12.42 -23.12 21.00
CA GLU A 363 11.44 -23.72 20.11
C GLU A 363 11.03 -22.74 18.98
N ILE A 364 10.41 -23.30 17.94
CA ILE A 364 10.00 -22.54 16.76
C ILE A 364 8.80 -21.68 17.13
N ILE A 365 8.91 -20.37 16.87
CA ILE A 365 7.83 -19.41 17.09
C ILE A 365 6.91 -19.38 15.86
N MET A 366 7.51 -19.40 14.66
CA MET A 366 6.79 -19.24 13.41
C MET A 366 7.40 -20.11 12.32
N SER A 367 6.55 -20.80 11.54
CA SER A 367 6.94 -21.52 10.33
C SER A 367 6.22 -20.92 9.13
N GLN A 368 6.98 -20.56 8.11
CA GLN A 368 6.46 -19.88 6.92
C GLN A 368 6.99 -20.50 5.63
N PRO A 369 6.14 -20.68 4.59
CA PRO A 369 6.64 -21.10 3.28
C PRO A 369 7.65 -20.12 2.74
N SER A 370 8.69 -20.63 2.09
CA SER A 370 9.66 -19.81 1.36
C SER A 370 9.29 -19.74 -0.12
N LEU A 371 9.58 -18.61 -0.73
CA LEU A 371 9.34 -18.32 -2.13
C LEU A 371 10.68 -18.06 -2.82
N VAL A 372 10.80 -18.54 -4.05
CA VAL A 372 11.95 -18.24 -4.92
C VAL A 372 11.59 -17.06 -5.80
N ILE A 373 12.43 -16.05 -5.79
CA ILE A 373 12.29 -14.84 -6.58
C ILE A 373 13.39 -14.81 -7.62
N SER A 374 13.02 -14.62 -8.89
CA SER A 374 13.95 -14.52 -10.03
C SER A 374 13.48 -13.46 -11.02
N ASN A 375 14.29 -13.14 -12.02
CA ASN A 375 13.84 -12.31 -13.13
C ASN A 375 12.72 -13.01 -13.92
N SER A 376 11.72 -12.24 -14.39
CA SER A 376 10.62 -12.76 -15.20
C SER A 376 11.15 -13.48 -16.45
N GLY A 377 10.61 -14.68 -16.71
CA GLY A 377 11.00 -15.49 -17.84
C GLY A 377 12.16 -16.47 -17.58
N VAL A 378 12.77 -16.45 -16.39
CA VAL A 378 13.77 -17.45 -16.00
C VAL A 378 13.06 -18.74 -15.59
N ASN A 379 13.46 -19.86 -16.20
CA ASN A 379 13.01 -21.19 -15.79
C ASN A 379 13.92 -21.73 -14.67
N ILE A 380 13.56 -21.48 -13.43
CA ILE A 380 14.34 -21.87 -12.23
C ILE A 380 14.61 -23.38 -12.20
N PHE A 381 13.62 -24.21 -12.56
CA PHE A 381 13.76 -25.66 -12.57
C PHE A 381 14.72 -26.18 -13.65
N GLY A 382 15.02 -25.36 -14.66
CA GLY A 382 15.96 -25.67 -15.72
C GLY A 382 17.39 -25.26 -15.44
N LEU A 383 17.63 -24.47 -14.39
CA LEU A 383 18.98 -24.02 -14.02
C LEU A 383 19.74 -25.17 -13.38
N LYS A 384 20.91 -25.48 -13.93
CA LYS A 384 21.80 -26.51 -13.40
C LYS A 384 22.79 -26.00 -12.36
N ASP A 385 23.14 -24.74 -12.47
CA ASP A 385 23.99 -23.95 -11.57
C ASP A 385 23.58 -22.48 -11.69
N GLY A 386 24.03 -21.64 -10.80
CA GLY A 386 23.71 -20.23 -10.77
C GLY A 386 24.25 -19.55 -9.52
N VAL A 387 23.90 -18.30 -9.36
CA VAL A 387 24.24 -17.49 -8.18
C VAL A 387 22.95 -17.14 -7.45
N MET A 388 22.94 -17.30 -6.14
CA MET A 388 21.83 -17.00 -5.26
C MET A 388 22.22 -15.88 -4.30
N ALA A 389 21.37 -14.86 -4.17
CA ALA A 389 21.53 -13.82 -3.16
C ALA A 389 20.75 -14.20 -1.90
N LEU A 390 21.42 -14.27 -0.77
CA LEU A 390 20.79 -14.54 0.53
C LEU A 390 21.21 -13.47 1.54
N PRO A 391 20.37 -13.18 2.55
CA PRO A 391 20.78 -12.31 3.64
C PRO A 391 21.87 -13.00 4.52
N CYS A 392 22.67 -12.20 5.20
CA CYS A 392 23.75 -12.69 6.07
C CYS A 392 23.24 -13.64 7.17
N SER A 393 21.96 -13.60 7.53
CA SER A 393 21.34 -14.55 8.47
C SER A 393 21.40 -16.01 8.03
N TYR A 394 21.57 -16.26 6.71
CA TYR A 394 21.74 -17.59 6.14
C TYR A 394 23.19 -18.06 6.11
N GLU A 395 24.15 -17.27 6.54
CA GLU A 395 25.54 -17.71 6.64
C GLU A 395 25.64 -18.90 7.63
N ASN A 396 26.30 -19.96 7.21
CA ASN A 396 26.36 -21.26 7.90
C ASN A 396 24.99 -21.99 8.01
N ALA A 397 24.06 -21.72 7.10
CA ALA A 397 22.74 -22.36 7.05
C ALA A 397 22.54 -23.16 5.73
N ASP A 398 23.63 -23.59 5.09
CA ASP A 398 23.60 -24.32 3.81
C ASP A 398 22.73 -25.58 3.86
N SER A 399 22.68 -26.25 5.04
CA SER A 399 21.84 -27.44 5.27
C SER A 399 20.33 -27.16 5.21
N LEU A 400 19.93 -25.91 5.33
CA LEU A 400 18.51 -25.50 5.23
C LEU A 400 18.08 -25.33 3.76
N LEU A 401 19.05 -25.24 2.84
CA LEU A 401 18.74 -25.13 1.43
C LEU A 401 18.37 -26.50 0.84
N PRO A 402 17.30 -26.60 0.04
CA PRO A 402 16.97 -27.81 -0.69
C PRO A 402 18.15 -28.31 -1.54
N ALA A 403 18.22 -29.61 -1.74
CA ALA A 403 19.30 -30.25 -2.47
C ALA A 403 19.51 -29.65 -3.89
N GLU A 404 18.46 -29.19 -4.53
CA GLU A 404 18.50 -28.54 -5.83
C GLU A 404 19.22 -27.20 -5.83
N PHE A 405 19.31 -26.50 -4.68
CA PHE A 405 19.99 -25.21 -4.55
C PHE A 405 21.38 -25.29 -3.93
N GLN A 406 21.75 -26.41 -3.32
CA GLN A 406 23.08 -26.58 -2.69
C GLN A 406 24.25 -26.45 -3.68
N ARG A 407 23.99 -26.52 -4.99
CA ARG A 407 24.97 -26.35 -6.06
C ARG A 407 25.15 -24.91 -6.52
N PHE A 408 24.30 -23.98 -6.05
CA PHE A 408 24.37 -22.57 -6.42
C PHE A 408 25.50 -21.89 -5.63
N GLY A 409 26.18 -20.95 -6.30
CA GLY A 409 27.06 -20.01 -5.60
C GLY A 409 26.21 -19.05 -4.78
N ILE A 410 26.63 -18.75 -3.54
CA ILE A 410 25.89 -17.85 -2.66
C ILE A 410 26.64 -16.53 -2.55
N ILE A 411 25.92 -15.43 -2.73
CA ILE A 411 26.37 -14.08 -2.34
C ILE A 411 25.52 -13.59 -1.18
N PHE A 412 26.18 -13.17 -0.10
CA PHE A 412 25.49 -12.65 1.07
C PHE A 412 25.28 -11.15 0.96
N LYS A 413 24.10 -10.69 1.33
CA LYS A 413 23.70 -9.28 1.37
C LYS A 413 23.31 -8.88 2.79
N GLU A 414 23.45 -7.60 3.11
CA GLU A 414 23.22 -7.10 4.48
C GLU A 414 21.73 -7.10 4.86
N ASN A 415 20.85 -6.88 3.88
CA ASN A 415 19.40 -6.79 4.10
C ASN A 415 18.61 -7.50 2.97
N LEU A 416 17.30 -7.60 3.15
CA LEU A 416 16.44 -8.27 2.18
C LEU A 416 16.34 -7.49 0.87
N GLU A 417 16.26 -6.15 0.91
CA GLU A 417 16.11 -5.32 -0.29
C GLU A 417 17.31 -5.45 -1.23
N ASP A 418 18.51 -5.57 -0.67
CA ASP A 418 19.72 -5.81 -1.46
C ASP A 418 19.72 -7.18 -2.15
N CYS A 419 19.07 -8.21 -1.54
CA CYS A 419 18.89 -9.51 -2.20
C CYS A 419 17.99 -9.37 -3.45
N PHE A 420 16.86 -8.65 -3.34
CA PHE A 420 15.98 -8.38 -4.48
C PHE A 420 16.67 -7.54 -5.55
N THR A 421 17.45 -6.55 -5.14
CA THR A 421 18.22 -5.69 -6.04
C THR A 421 19.29 -6.49 -6.81
N ALA A 422 19.99 -7.40 -6.13
CA ALA A 422 20.98 -8.27 -6.78
C ALA A 422 20.36 -9.14 -7.89
N VAL A 423 19.15 -9.68 -7.65
CA VAL A 423 18.43 -10.44 -8.68
C VAL A 423 17.97 -9.53 -9.82
N LYS A 424 17.42 -8.37 -9.53
CA LYS A 424 16.99 -7.40 -10.54
C LYS A 424 18.12 -6.91 -11.43
N GLU A 425 19.30 -6.68 -10.85
CA GLU A 425 20.49 -6.19 -11.56
C GLU A 425 21.33 -7.32 -12.19
N HIS A 426 20.86 -8.58 -12.11
CA HIS A 426 21.51 -9.77 -12.62
C HIS A 426 22.88 -10.08 -11.96
N GLU A 427 23.11 -9.61 -10.73
CA GLU A 427 24.22 -10.08 -9.90
C GLU A 427 23.98 -11.49 -9.37
N ALA A 428 22.70 -11.83 -9.16
CA ALA A 428 22.25 -13.17 -8.80
C ALA A 428 21.12 -13.62 -9.74
N ASP A 429 20.96 -14.92 -9.90
CA ASP A 429 19.90 -15.53 -10.72
C ASP A 429 18.59 -15.60 -9.92
N LEU A 430 18.69 -15.80 -8.62
CA LEU A 430 17.53 -15.91 -7.72
C LEU A 430 17.86 -15.49 -6.29
N THR A 431 16.82 -15.26 -5.51
CA THR A 431 16.85 -15.19 -4.04
C THR A 431 15.72 -16.02 -3.45
N ILE A 432 15.91 -16.48 -2.22
CA ILE A 432 14.91 -17.25 -1.47
C ILE A 432 14.51 -16.40 -0.26
N GLN A 433 13.22 -16.19 -0.10
CA GLN A 433 12.67 -15.34 0.96
C GLN A 433 11.37 -15.93 1.50
N ASN A 434 11.07 -15.69 2.78
CA ASN A 434 9.77 -16.06 3.31
C ASN A 434 8.62 -15.28 2.64
N THR A 435 7.43 -15.85 2.73
CA THR A 435 6.24 -15.31 2.04
C THR A 435 5.92 -13.86 2.40
N HIS A 436 6.13 -13.44 3.66
CA HIS A 436 5.79 -12.08 4.10
C HIS A 436 6.73 -11.04 3.50
N ALA A 437 8.04 -11.30 3.54
CA ALA A 437 9.05 -10.45 2.93
C ALA A 437 8.87 -10.40 1.40
N ALA A 438 8.69 -11.57 0.77
CA ALA A 438 8.46 -11.64 -0.67
C ALA A 438 7.24 -10.81 -1.10
N ASN A 439 6.09 -10.98 -0.43
CA ASN A 439 4.88 -10.24 -0.73
C ASN A 439 5.04 -8.73 -0.56
N TYR A 440 5.76 -8.29 0.45
CA TYR A 440 6.03 -6.87 0.66
C TYR A 440 6.88 -6.27 -0.47
N PHE A 441 8.05 -6.88 -0.74
CA PHE A 441 8.96 -6.34 -1.76
C PHE A 441 8.41 -6.43 -3.18
N MET A 442 7.63 -7.47 -3.50
CA MET A 442 6.98 -7.61 -4.81
C MET A 442 5.89 -6.56 -5.08
N GLN A 443 5.39 -5.84 -4.07
CA GLN A 443 4.50 -4.68 -4.26
C GLN A 443 5.26 -3.43 -4.72
N LYS A 444 6.56 -3.34 -4.48
CA LYS A 444 7.39 -2.22 -4.93
C LYS A 444 7.50 -2.23 -6.45
N ARG A 445 7.18 -1.12 -7.10
CA ARG A 445 7.29 -0.97 -8.57
C ARG A 445 8.68 -1.24 -9.10
N ASP A 446 9.70 -0.98 -8.28
CA ASP A 446 11.10 -1.17 -8.62
C ASP A 446 11.45 -2.65 -8.88
N PHE A 447 10.70 -3.57 -8.31
CA PHE A 447 10.84 -5.02 -8.48
C PHE A 447 9.82 -5.65 -9.44
N SER A 448 9.09 -4.84 -10.23
CA SER A 448 8.07 -5.29 -11.19
C SER A 448 8.59 -6.22 -12.31
N THR A 449 9.90 -6.30 -12.49
CA THR A 449 10.54 -7.22 -13.44
C THR A 449 10.81 -8.60 -12.86
N LEU A 450 10.62 -8.76 -11.56
CA LEU A 450 10.82 -10.03 -10.87
C LEU A 450 9.57 -10.90 -10.93
N ALA A 451 9.73 -12.19 -10.73
CA ALA A 451 8.66 -13.17 -10.67
C ALA A 451 8.86 -14.07 -9.44
N VAL A 452 7.74 -14.49 -8.86
CA VAL A 452 7.71 -15.37 -7.69
C VAL A 452 7.37 -16.80 -8.14
N THR A 453 8.10 -17.77 -7.62
CA THR A 453 7.81 -19.19 -7.79
C THR A 453 7.67 -19.83 -6.42
N SER A 454 6.54 -20.48 -6.17
CA SER A 454 6.29 -21.24 -4.93
C SER A 454 6.96 -22.63 -5.03
N MET A 455 7.60 -23.04 -3.93
CA MET A 455 8.15 -24.39 -3.78
C MET A 455 7.56 -25.03 -2.52
N GLN A 456 6.82 -26.12 -2.71
CA GLN A 456 6.10 -26.81 -1.60
C GLN A 456 7.01 -27.41 -0.52
N SER A 457 8.31 -27.50 -0.76
CA SER A 457 9.25 -28.21 0.14
C SER A 457 10.08 -27.32 1.04
N MET A 458 9.91 -25.99 0.97
CA MET A 458 10.70 -25.05 1.75
C MET A 458 9.88 -24.29 2.77
N GLU A 459 10.18 -24.52 4.04
CA GLU A 459 9.66 -23.72 5.15
C GLU A 459 10.82 -23.05 5.89
N GLU A 460 10.68 -21.77 6.10
CA GLU A 460 11.55 -20.98 6.96
C GLU A 460 10.97 -21.02 8.38
N LYS A 461 11.74 -21.57 9.32
CA LYS A 461 11.37 -21.68 10.71
C LYS A 461 12.15 -20.68 11.54
N SER A 462 11.47 -19.86 12.29
CA SER A 462 12.07 -18.79 13.08
C SER A 462 11.92 -19.04 14.56
N CYS A 463 12.97 -18.70 15.35
CA CYS A 463 13.06 -18.88 16.78
C CYS A 463 13.77 -17.70 17.44
N MET A 464 14.00 -17.76 18.75
CA MET A 464 14.92 -16.89 19.46
C MET A 464 16.25 -17.61 19.72
N MET A 465 17.28 -16.82 19.94
CA MET A 465 18.62 -17.31 20.28
C MET A 465 19.05 -16.71 21.61
N ILE A 466 19.67 -17.52 22.47
CA ILE A 466 20.27 -17.08 23.72
C ILE A 466 21.69 -17.65 23.87
N SER A 467 22.46 -17.13 24.81
CA SER A 467 23.77 -17.71 25.15
C SER A 467 23.61 -19.13 25.70
N ARG A 468 24.52 -20.04 25.37
CA ARG A 468 24.59 -21.36 25.96
C ARG A 468 25.01 -21.33 27.45
N GLU A 469 25.64 -20.21 27.86
CA GLU A 469 26.03 -19.97 29.25
C GLU A 469 24.90 -19.36 30.09
N ALA A 470 23.77 -18.97 29.44
CA ALA A 470 22.60 -18.48 30.14
C ALA A 470 22.01 -19.54 31.05
N ASP A 471 21.32 -19.10 32.11
CA ASP A 471 20.62 -20.03 33.00
C ASP A 471 19.64 -20.90 32.20
N ARG A 472 19.62 -22.19 32.46
CA ARG A 472 18.70 -23.14 31.79
C ARG A 472 17.24 -22.80 32.01
N LYS A 473 16.92 -22.11 33.09
CA LYS A 473 15.57 -21.62 33.39
C LYS A 473 15.11 -20.62 32.35
N LEU A 474 16.00 -19.74 31.86
CA LEU A 474 15.64 -18.77 30.80
C LEU A 474 15.16 -19.51 29.53
N LEU A 475 15.89 -20.51 29.06
CA LEU A 475 15.46 -21.31 27.90
C LEU A 475 14.11 -21.99 28.15
N SER A 476 13.95 -22.57 29.30
CA SER A 476 12.68 -23.25 29.68
C SER A 476 11.52 -22.28 29.73
N ILE A 477 11.69 -21.12 30.35
CA ILE A 477 10.67 -20.05 30.42
C ILE A 477 10.30 -19.56 29.03
N LEU A 478 11.29 -19.26 28.17
CA LEU A 478 11.05 -18.82 26.80
C LEU A 478 10.27 -19.87 26.00
N ASN A 479 10.67 -21.16 26.08
CA ASN A 479 9.98 -22.23 25.36
C ASN A 479 8.55 -22.41 25.87
N LYS A 480 8.31 -22.36 27.16
CA LYS A 480 6.96 -22.43 27.75
C LYS A 480 6.12 -21.23 27.30
N SER A 481 6.69 -20.04 27.26
CA SER A 481 6.01 -18.83 26.83
C SER A 481 5.70 -18.83 25.30
N ILE A 482 6.62 -19.36 24.50
CA ILE A 482 6.39 -19.58 23.05
C ILE A 482 5.24 -20.57 22.85
N ASN A 483 5.21 -21.68 23.58
CA ASN A 483 4.13 -22.66 23.49
C ASN A 483 2.79 -22.15 24.03
N SER A 484 2.81 -21.08 24.83
CA SER A 484 1.59 -20.40 25.29
C SER A 484 1.12 -19.29 24.29
N LEU A 485 1.89 -19.02 23.23
CA LEU A 485 1.42 -18.16 22.14
C LEU A 485 0.45 -18.95 21.26
N GLY A 486 -0.83 -18.62 21.31
CA GLY A 486 -1.82 -19.20 20.40
C GLY A 486 -1.62 -18.69 18.97
N ASP A 487 -1.93 -19.54 17.98
CA ASP A 487 -1.86 -19.20 16.55
C ASP A 487 -2.63 -17.92 16.21
N ASN A 488 -3.74 -17.66 16.88
CA ASN A 488 -4.52 -16.43 16.72
C ASN A 488 -3.70 -15.17 17.05
N THR A 489 -2.91 -15.20 18.13
CA THR A 489 -2.06 -14.09 18.54
C THR A 489 -0.94 -13.87 17.53
N ILE A 490 -0.28 -14.93 17.09
CA ILE A 490 0.77 -14.89 16.07
C ILE A 490 0.19 -14.32 14.76
N ASN A 491 -0.96 -14.82 14.31
CA ASN A 491 -1.62 -14.36 13.09
C ASN A 491 -2.06 -12.89 13.17
N GLN A 492 -2.56 -12.42 14.32
CA GLN A 492 -2.90 -11.00 14.51
C GLN A 492 -1.67 -10.10 14.38
N ILE A 493 -0.54 -10.49 14.98
CA ILE A 493 0.72 -9.76 14.85
C ILE A 493 1.21 -9.77 13.39
N ILE A 494 1.15 -10.90 12.70
CA ILE A 494 1.49 -10.99 11.27
C ILE A 494 0.60 -10.06 10.45
N MET A 495 -0.71 -10.08 10.66
CA MET A 495 -1.67 -9.25 9.92
C MET A 495 -1.46 -7.75 10.15
N SER A 496 -1.09 -7.33 11.37
CA SER A 496 -0.82 -5.93 11.68
C SER A 496 0.35 -5.36 10.87
N HIS A 497 1.35 -6.18 10.53
CA HIS A 497 2.53 -5.77 9.76
C HIS A 497 2.45 -6.08 8.26
N THR A 498 1.50 -6.90 7.82
CA THR A 498 1.40 -7.32 6.41
C THR A 498 0.19 -6.75 5.69
N VAL A 499 -0.97 -6.68 6.36
CA VAL A 499 -2.23 -6.20 5.75
C VAL A 499 -2.45 -4.72 6.04
N ALA A 500 -2.22 -4.29 7.28
CA ALA A 500 -2.42 -2.90 7.69
C ALA A 500 -1.36 -1.94 7.09
N GLN A 501 -0.19 -2.45 6.79
CA GLN A 501 0.94 -1.70 6.21
C GLN A 501 1.21 -2.15 4.77
N SER A 502 0.18 -2.12 3.89
CA SER A 502 0.43 -2.26 2.47
C SER A 502 1.40 -1.18 2.00
N TYR A 503 2.41 -1.57 1.23
CA TYR A 503 3.38 -0.63 0.69
C TYR A 503 2.67 0.49 -0.07
N HIS A 504 2.87 1.72 0.38
CA HIS A 504 2.42 2.91 -0.33
C HIS A 504 3.64 3.57 -0.98
N ASP A 505 3.62 3.67 -2.31
CA ASP A 505 4.66 4.40 -3.04
C ASP A 505 4.80 5.81 -2.48
N THR A 506 5.96 6.16 -1.99
CA THR A 506 6.28 7.54 -1.62
C THR A 506 6.48 8.40 -2.88
N LEU A 507 6.38 9.73 -2.72
CA LEU A 507 6.73 10.64 -3.82
C LEU A 507 8.16 10.41 -4.31
N ILE A 508 9.07 10.05 -3.40
CA ILE A 508 10.49 9.77 -3.70
C ILE A 508 10.61 8.51 -4.56
N ASP A 509 9.91 7.42 -4.20
CA ASP A 509 9.91 6.17 -4.97
C ASP A 509 9.36 6.39 -6.38
N THR A 510 8.25 7.14 -6.48
CA THR A 510 7.67 7.52 -7.77
C THR A 510 8.64 8.36 -8.62
N MET A 511 9.32 9.34 -8.03
CA MET A 511 10.33 10.14 -8.71
C MET A 511 11.55 9.33 -9.13
N TYR A 512 12.00 8.41 -8.29
CA TYR A 512 13.13 7.53 -8.59
C TYR A 512 12.80 6.56 -9.74
N PHE A 513 11.61 5.97 -9.72
CA PHE A 513 11.14 5.08 -10.80
C PHE A 513 11.05 5.82 -12.14
N TYR A 514 10.48 7.02 -12.15
CA TYR A 514 10.33 7.84 -13.35
C TYR A 514 11.54 8.74 -13.66
N ARG A 515 12.68 8.60 -12.94
CA ARG A 515 13.85 9.48 -13.09
C ARG A 515 14.33 9.68 -14.53
N LYS A 516 14.36 8.61 -15.33
CA LYS A 516 14.76 8.68 -16.75
C LYS A 516 13.78 9.51 -17.59
N GLN A 517 12.49 9.32 -17.37
CA GLN A 517 11.42 10.06 -18.04
C GLN A 517 11.41 11.52 -17.58
N ILE A 518 11.62 11.80 -16.30
CA ILE A 518 11.72 13.15 -15.75
C ILE A 518 12.93 13.89 -16.36
N ILE A 519 14.11 13.26 -16.40
CA ILE A 519 15.32 13.82 -17.03
C ILE A 519 15.07 14.09 -18.52
N PHE A 520 14.45 13.16 -19.23
CA PHE A 520 14.12 13.35 -20.64
C PHE A 520 13.15 14.52 -20.86
N LEU A 521 12.10 14.61 -20.06
CA LEU A 521 11.10 15.67 -20.15
C LEU A 521 11.70 17.05 -19.81
N THR A 522 12.55 17.13 -18.78
CA THR A 522 13.24 18.36 -18.42
C THR A 522 14.24 18.80 -19.50
N ALA A 523 14.97 17.86 -20.11
CA ALA A 523 15.85 18.16 -21.24
C ALA A 523 15.06 18.63 -22.48
N LEU A 524 13.92 18.01 -22.75
CA LEU A 524 13.03 18.41 -23.85
C LEU A 524 12.47 19.83 -23.64
N THR A 525 11.99 20.14 -22.44
CA THR A 525 11.47 21.48 -22.12
C THR A 525 12.56 22.54 -22.20
N ALA A 526 13.78 22.23 -21.73
CA ALA A 526 14.93 23.13 -21.89
C ALA A 526 15.26 23.38 -23.37
N ALA A 527 15.25 22.36 -24.21
CA ALA A 527 15.46 22.49 -25.65
C ALA A 527 14.40 23.35 -26.32
N VAL A 528 13.12 23.18 -25.95
CA VAL A 528 12.02 24.02 -26.46
C VAL A 528 12.18 25.48 -26.05
N ILE A 529 12.57 25.75 -24.82
CA ILE A 529 12.83 27.13 -24.32
C ILE A 529 13.98 27.75 -25.08
N VAL A 530 15.09 27.03 -25.29
CA VAL A 530 16.22 27.54 -26.11
C VAL A 530 15.80 27.84 -27.53
N LEU A 531 15.02 26.94 -28.14
CA LEU A 531 14.52 27.14 -29.51
C LEU A 531 13.61 28.37 -29.61
N ALA A 532 12.70 28.54 -28.66
CA ALA A 532 11.84 29.69 -28.55
C ALA A 532 12.64 31.00 -28.38
N ALA A 533 13.67 31.01 -27.56
CA ALA A 533 14.56 32.15 -27.36
C ALA A 533 15.33 32.49 -28.65
N LEU A 534 15.83 31.49 -29.38
CA LEU A 534 16.49 31.71 -30.67
C LEU A 534 15.51 32.27 -31.73
N MET A 535 14.30 31.74 -31.79
CA MET A 535 13.24 32.26 -32.68
C MET A 535 12.87 33.71 -32.34
N TYR A 536 12.75 34.01 -31.04
CA TYR A 536 12.47 35.37 -30.59
C TYR A 536 13.61 36.35 -30.95
N ARG A 537 14.86 35.95 -30.74
CA ARG A 537 16.02 36.75 -31.15
C ARG A 537 16.02 37.01 -32.66
N ARG A 538 15.77 35.98 -33.48
CA ARG A 538 15.70 36.10 -34.93
C ARG A 538 14.55 37.02 -35.37
N HIS A 539 13.40 36.91 -34.73
CA HIS A 539 12.26 37.78 -35.00
C HIS A 539 12.59 39.27 -34.68
N MET A 540 13.20 39.52 -33.55
CA MET A 540 13.64 40.87 -33.13
C MET A 540 14.64 41.45 -34.13
N HIS A 541 15.59 40.66 -34.63
CA HIS A 541 16.57 41.10 -35.61
C HIS A 541 15.87 41.53 -36.94
N ILE A 542 14.96 40.71 -37.43
CA ILE A 542 14.19 41.02 -38.64
C ILE A 542 13.36 42.31 -38.44
N MET A 543 12.75 42.48 -37.29
CA MET A 543 11.97 43.70 -36.99
C MET A 543 12.83 44.96 -36.94
N MET A 544 14.07 44.85 -36.44
CA MET A 544 15.02 46.00 -36.47
C MET A 544 15.44 46.37 -37.88
N GLU A 545 15.81 45.36 -38.71
CA GLU A 545 16.14 45.62 -40.13
C GLU A 545 14.99 46.26 -40.91
N LEU A 546 13.76 45.84 -40.65
CA LEU A 546 12.57 46.46 -41.29
C LEU A 546 12.35 47.89 -40.85
N LYS A 547 12.63 48.23 -39.59
CA LYS A 547 12.54 49.61 -39.10
C LYS A 547 13.59 50.52 -39.74
N GLU A 548 14.84 50.03 -39.83
CA GLU A 548 15.92 50.76 -40.47
C GLU A 548 15.60 51.02 -41.95
N LYS A 549 15.18 50.01 -42.71
CA LYS A 549 14.79 50.15 -44.11
C LYS A 549 13.70 51.24 -44.32
N LYS A 550 12.66 51.24 -43.46
CA LYS A 550 11.62 52.26 -43.51
C LYS A 550 12.15 53.68 -43.23
N ALA A 551 13.06 53.78 -42.27
CA ALA A 551 13.68 55.07 -41.96
C ALA A 551 14.53 55.61 -43.13
N TYR A 552 15.35 54.73 -43.73
CA TYR A 552 16.15 55.13 -44.93
C TYR A 552 15.27 55.51 -46.12
N GLN A 553 14.15 54.84 -46.35
CA GLN A 553 13.23 55.11 -47.37
C GLN A 553 12.58 56.53 -47.18
N LEU A 554 12.18 56.82 -45.93
CA LEU A 554 11.59 58.11 -45.59
C LEU A 554 12.58 59.27 -45.84
N MET A 555 13.84 59.07 -45.35
CA MET A 555 14.91 60.07 -45.59
C MET A 555 15.19 60.31 -47.09
N ALA A 556 15.12 59.27 -47.92
CA ALA A 556 15.37 59.35 -49.30
C ALA A 556 14.21 60.07 -50.10
N GLU A 557 13.00 60.09 -49.55
CA GLU A 557 11.80 60.64 -50.24
C GLU A 557 11.41 62.05 -49.76
N THR A 558 11.98 62.51 -48.65
CA THR A 558 11.58 63.82 -48.08
C THR A 558 12.67 64.89 -48.17
N ASP A 559 12.27 66.14 -48.19
CA ASP A 559 13.13 67.32 -48.04
C ASP A 559 13.51 67.48 -46.55
N GLU A 560 14.81 67.56 -46.23
CA GLU A 560 15.31 67.61 -44.89
C GLU A 560 14.83 68.82 -44.06
N LEU A 561 14.63 69.94 -44.67
CA LEU A 561 14.21 71.13 -43.96
C LEU A 561 12.71 71.12 -43.63
N THR A 562 11.88 70.81 -44.62
CA THR A 562 10.43 71.02 -44.54
C THR A 562 9.70 69.70 -44.25
N GLY A 563 10.36 68.52 -44.39
CA GLY A 563 9.74 67.24 -44.34
C GLY A 563 8.58 67.02 -45.35
N MET A 564 8.50 67.80 -46.34
CA MET A 564 7.66 67.55 -47.54
C MET A 564 8.33 66.52 -48.44
N TYR A 565 7.60 65.97 -49.42
CA TYR A 565 8.30 65.19 -50.43
C TYR A 565 9.35 65.97 -51.13
N ASN A 566 10.47 65.35 -51.47
CA ASN A 566 11.45 65.95 -52.33
C ASN A 566 10.97 65.87 -53.81
N ARG A 567 11.64 66.54 -54.72
CA ARG A 567 11.30 66.57 -56.12
C ARG A 567 11.10 65.21 -56.77
N LYS A 568 12.00 64.24 -56.42
CA LYS A 568 11.94 62.85 -56.96
C LYS A 568 10.71 62.09 -56.45
N ALA A 569 10.49 62.13 -55.21
CA ALA A 569 9.33 61.47 -54.63
C ALA A 569 8.00 62.07 -55.05
N PHE A 570 7.98 63.37 -55.20
CA PHE A 570 6.83 64.07 -55.77
C PHE A 570 6.45 63.56 -57.15
N TYR A 571 7.43 63.42 -58.03
CA TYR A 571 7.12 62.99 -59.44
C TYR A 571 6.48 61.58 -59.42
N GLU A 572 7.04 60.63 -58.62
CA GLU A 572 6.49 59.31 -58.54
C GLU A 572 5.10 59.29 -57.90
N ARG A 573 4.92 60.06 -56.84
CA ARG A 573 3.66 60.10 -56.08
C ARG A 573 2.56 60.91 -56.81
N ALA A 574 2.89 61.96 -57.45
CA ALA A 574 1.93 62.76 -58.23
C ALA A 574 1.42 61.99 -59.48
N LEU A 575 2.32 61.24 -60.14
CA LEU A 575 1.90 60.37 -61.25
C LEU A 575 0.96 59.26 -60.70
N ARG A 576 1.32 58.59 -59.58
CA ARG A 576 0.47 57.58 -58.96
C ARG A 576 -0.88 58.17 -58.51
N TYR A 577 -0.89 59.38 -57.96
CA TYR A 577 -2.09 60.08 -57.54
C TYR A 577 -3.04 60.32 -58.69
N MET A 578 -2.50 60.71 -59.84
CA MET A 578 -3.26 60.90 -61.08
C MET A 578 -3.72 59.58 -61.72
N ASP A 579 -2.85 58.56 -61.77
CA ASP A 579 -3.18 57.24 -62.34
C ASP A 579 -4.26 56.47 -61.52
N GLU A 580 -4.31 56.69 -60.24
CA GLU A 580 -5.34 56.10 -59.35
C GLU A 580 -6.72 56.75 -59.56
N ARG A 581 -6.81 57.90 -60.27
CA ARG A 581 -8.05 58.68 -60.48
C ARG A 581 -8.22 59.10 -61.96
N PRO A 582 -8.31 58.13 -62.88
CA PRO A 582 -8.27 58.40 -64.31
C PRO A 582 -9.45 59.31 -64.84
N ASP A 583 -10.56 59.33 -64.12
CA ASP A 583 -11.76 60.06 -64.47
C ASP A 583 -11.75 61.56 -63.99
N ARG A 584 -10.67 61.90 -63.27
CA ARG A 584 -10.49 63.24 -62.72
C ARG A 584 -9.53 64.05 -63.57
N ARG A 585 -9.71 65.37 -63.57
CA ARG A 585 -8.73 66.31 -64.11
C ARG A 585 -7.85 66.82 -63.02
N PHE A 586 -6.61 67.15 -63.33
CA PHE A 586 -5.63 67.57 -62.35
C PHE A 586 -5.00 68.89 -62.71
N GLN A 587 -4.49 69.59 -61.71
CA GLN A 587 -3.71 70.80 -61.86
C GLN A 587 -2.42 70.68 -61.03
N ILE A 588 -1.38 71.31 -61.54
CA ILE A 588 -0.12 71.52 -60.82
C ILE A 588 -0.07 72.97 -60.40
N ILE A 589 0.04 73.22 -59.12
CA ILE A 589 0.17 74.55 -58.56
C ILE A 589 1.61 74.72 -58.10
N PHE A 590 2.29 75.72 -58.61
CA PHE A 590 3.65 76.06 -58.32
C PHE A 590 3.72 77.35 -57.52
N PHE A 591 4.40 77.36 -56.44
CA PHE A 591 4.59 78.50 -55.54
C PHE A 591 6.05 78.95 -55.54
N ASN A 592 6.32 80.20 -55.53
CA ASN A 592 7.63 80.77 -55.35
C ASN A 592 7.54 81.96 -54.37
N VAL A 593 8.47 81.97 -53.40
CA VAL A 593 8.52 83.14 -52.46
C VAL A 593 9.22 84.30 -53.08
N GLU A 594 8.50 85.45 -53.20
CA GLU A 594 9.05 86.67 -53.83
C GLU A 594 10.16 87.21 -52.93
N ASN A 595 11.24 87.66 -53.63
CA ASN A 595 12.42 88.23 -52.99
C ASN A 595 13.05 87.40 -51.82
N PHE A 596 12.92 86.06 -51.85
CA PHE A 596 13.40 85.16 -50.80
C PHE A 596 14.89 85.37 -50.49
N LYS A 597 15.68 85.67 -51.52
CA LYS A 597 17.09 86.01 -51.34
C LYS A 597 17.26 87.26 -50.44
N VAL A 598 16.43 88.33 -50.62
CA VAL A 598 16.43 89.53 -49.81
C VAL A 598 16.08 89.16 -48.32
N VAL A 599 15.16 88.26 -48.10
CA VAL A 599 14.86 87.76 -46.75
C VAL A 599 16.12 87.17 -46.12
N ASN A 600 16.82 86.29 -46.85
CA ASN A 600 18.05 85.65 -46.35
C ASN A 600 19.19 86.65 -46.08
N ASP A 601 19.32 87.65 -46.99
CA ASP A 601 20.38 88.65 -46.86
C ASP A 601 20.13 89.62 -45.69
N LEU A 602 18.87 89.99 -45.40
CA LEU A 602 18.51 90.92 -44.34
C LEU A 602 18.33 90.27 -42.98
N PHE A 603 17.73 89.08 -42.94
CA PHE A 603 17.35 88.42 -41.65
C PHE A 603 18.11 87.14 -41.38
N GLY A 604 18.99 86.71 -42.26
CA GLY A 604 19.78 85.53 -42.18
C GLY A 604 19.03 84.22 -42.66
N VAL A 605 19.86 83.18 -42.97
CA VAL A 605 19.35 81.92 -43.55
C VAL A 605 18.36 81.21 -42.60
N GLN A 606 18.56 81.34 -41.30
CA GLN A 606 17.65 80.70 -40.30
C GLN A 606 16.23 81.31 -40.35
N ALA A 607 16.12 82.64 -40.63
CA ALA A 607 14.82 83.28 -40.77
C ALA A 607 14.13 82.80 -42.06
N GLY A 608 14.89 82.71 -43.19
CA GLY A 608 14.37 82.14 -44.44
C GLY A 608 13.94 80.66 -44.26
N ASP A 609 14.77 79.81 -43.59
CA ASP A 609 14.38 78.44 -43.34
C ASP A 609 13.08 78.35 -42.51
N GLY A 610 12.92 79.25 -41.52
CA GLY A 610 11.68 79.37 -40.77
C GLY A 610 10.46 79.68 -41.60
N ILE A 611 10.59 80.58 -42.52
CA ILE A 611 9.51 80.87 -43.49
C ILE A 611 9.19 79.70 -44.39
N LEU A 612 10.19 78.98 -44.88
CA LEU A 612 9.99 77.80 -45.71
C LEU A 612 9.30 76.65 -44.91
N ILE A 613 9.68 76.41 -43.63
CA ILE A 613 9.03 75.49 -42.79
C ILE A 613 7.56 75.87 -42.53
N PHE A 614 7.34 77.13 -42.23
CA PHE A 614 5.98 77.67 -42.02
C PHE A 614 5.10 77.48 -43.24
N LEU A 615 5.60 77.93 -44.42
CA LEU A 615 4.91 77.73 -45.69
C LEU A 615 4.63 76.25 -46.00
N ALA A 616 5.61 75.41 -45.80
CA ALA A 616 5.44 73.97 -45.93
C ALA A 616 4.32 73.39 -45.01
N GLY A 617 4.18 73.95 -43.82
CA GLY A 617 3.10 73.63 -42.91
C GLY A 617 1.73 73.91 -43.48
N ILE A 618 1.55 75.16 -43.98
CA ILE A 618 0.30 75.61 -44.59
C ILE A 618 -0.04 74.74 -45.80
N ILE A 619 0.93 74.51 -46.70
CA ILE A 619 0.71 73.68 -47.88
C ILE A 619 0.39 72.22 -47.55
N LYS A 620 1.08 71.62 -46.60
CA LYS A 620 0.79 70.28 -46.16
C LYS A 620 -0.60 70.12 -45.57
N GLU A 621 -1.00 71.03 -44.69
CA GLU A 621 -2.31 71.01 -44.05
C GLU A 621 -3.41 71.13 -45.10
N TRP A 622 -3.30 72.11 -46.03
CA TRP A 622 -4.25 72.31 -47.12
C TRP A 622 -4.32 71.09 -48.03
N THR A 623 -3.13 70.53 -48.40
CA THR A 623 -3.08 69.36 -49.28
C THR A 623 -3.70 68.16 -48.62
N ALA A 624 -3.54 67.98 -47.26
CA ALA A 624 -4.18 66.93 -46.55
C ALA A 624 -5.69 67.03 -46.45
N GLU A 625 -6.23 68.28 -46.44
CA GLU A 625 -7.67 68.54 -46.40
C GLU A 625 -8.30 68.36 -47.76
N LYS A 626 -7.71 68.92 -48.84
CA LYS A 626 -8.27 68.94 -50.20
C LYS A 626 -7.89 67.71 -51.03
N GLY A 627 -6.91 66.94 -50.59
CA GLY A 627 -6.31 65.85 -51.35
C GLY A 627 -5.23 66.36 -52.33
N GLY A 628 -4.26 65.46 -52.53
CA GLY A 628 -3.17 65.77 -53.45
C GLY A 628 -1.80 65.33 -52.95
N VAL A 629 -0.78 65.75 -53.66
CA VAL A 629 0.63 65.52 -53.32
C VAL A 629 1.34 66.85 -53.33
N CYS A 630 2.07 67.17 -52.30
CA CYS A 630 2.84 68.39 -52.18
C CYS A 630 4.33 68.14 -51.96
N SER A 631 5.17 69.00 -52.38
CA SER A 631 6.61 68.89 -52.35
C SER A 631 7.28 70.24 -52.26
N ARG A 632 8.49 70.24 -51.73
CA ARG A 632 9.47 71.29 -51.91
C ARG A 632 10.52 70.80 -52.89
N PHE A 633 10.73 71.52 -54.01
CA PHE A 633 11.68 71.06 -55.02
C PHE A 633 13.11 71.49 -54.66
N GLU A 634 13.34 72.76 -54.53
CA GLU A 634 14.60 73.38 -54.13
C GLU A 634 14.41 74.85 -53.80
N GLY A 635 15.22 75.40 -52.91
CA GLY A 635 15.15 76.79 -52.53
C GLY A 635 13.78 77.20 -52.00
N ASP A 636 13.13 78.09 -52.58
CA ASP A 636 11.82 78.68 -52.25
C ASP A 636 10.68 78.15 -53.12
N HIS A 637 10.90 77.02 -53.81
CA HIS A 637 9.95 76.46 -54.76
C HIS A 637 9.13 75.31 -54.12
N PHE A 638 7.81 75.48 -54.09
CA PHE A 638 6.86 74.46 -53.62
C PHE A 638 5.91 74.07 -54.76
N VAL A 639 5.55 72.85 -54.81
CA VAL A 639 4.67 72.29 -55.86
C VAL A 639 3.60 71.43 -55.22
N VAL A 640 2.39 71.59 -55.67
CA VAL A 640 1.23 70.80 -55.30
C VAL A 640 0.58 70.24 -56.58
N CYS A 641 0.29 68.92 -56.55
CA CYS A 641 -0.57 68.26 -57.53
C CYS A 641 -1.90 67.93 -56.85
N THR A 642 -2.98 68.46 -57.41
CA THR A 642 -4.34 68.25 -56.86
C THR A 642 -5.34 68.06 -57.98
N GLU A 643 -6.56 67.63 -57.67
CA GLU A 643 -7.67 67.65 -58.64
C GLU A 643 -7.93 69.09 -59.13
N GLU A 644 -8.37 69.24 -60.39
CA GLU A 644 -8.61 70.53 -61.01
C GLU A 644 -9.82 71.20 -60.36
N ASP A 645 -9.61 72.37 -59.81
CA ASP A 645 -10.64 73.23 -59.27
C ASP A 645 -10.16 74.68 -59.38
N ASP A 646 -10.94 75.57 -60.10
CA ASP A 646 -10.57 76.90 -60.38
C ASP A 646 -10.40 77.78 -59.14
N GLU A 647 -11.01 77.40 -58.04
CA GLU A 647 -10.89 78.12 -56.76
C GLU A 647 -9.69 77.70 -55.93
N TYR A 648 -9.19 76.46 -56.10
CA TYR A 648 -8.13 75.88 -55.22
C TYR A 648 -6.85 76.73 -55.23
N ALA A 649 -6.38 77.12 -56.36
CA ALA A 649 -5.17 77.90 -56.40
C ALA A 649 -5.34 79.31 -55.78
N LYS A 650 -6.52 79.92 -55.90
CA LYS A 650 -6.85 81.17 -55.23
C LYS A 650 -6.96 80.97 -53.72
N GLU A 651 -7.70 79.97 -53.30
CA GLU A 651 -7.88 79.59 -51.86
C GLU A 651 -6.56 79.37 -51.13
N ILE A 652 -5.68 78.53 -51.71
CA ILE A 652 -4.36 78.23 -51.07
C ILE A 652 -3.48 79.49 -51.09
N THR A 653 -3.49 80.27 -52.19
CA THR A 653 -2.68 81.47 -52.26
C THR A 653 -3.17 82.55 -51.27
N ASP A 654 -4.48 82.75 -51.14
CA ASP A 654 -5.06 83.70 -50.18
C ASP A 654 -4.80 83.18 -48.71
N LYS A 655 -4.88 81.89 -48.44
CA LYS A 655 -4.50 81.30 -47.16
C LYS A 655 -3.03 81.53 -46.83
N ILE A 656 -2.11 81.25 -47.75
CA ILE A 656 -0.68 81.51 -47.63
C ILE A 656 -0.44 83.03 -47.37
N ARG A 657 -1.04 83.93 -48.13
CA ARG A 657 -0.86 85.36 -47.92
C ARG A 657 -1.41 85.88 -46.59
N SER A 658 -2.53 85.34 -46.16
CA SER A 658 -3.12 85.72 -44.86
C SER A 658 -2.29 85.22 -43.68
N GLU A 659 -1.79 84.02 -43.72
CA GLU A 659 -0.98 83.43 -42.63
C GLU A 659 0.44 84.00 -42.65
N LEU A 660 1.09 84.24 -43.80
CA LEU A 660 2.41 84.85 -43.86
C LEU A 660 2.44 86.24 -43.23
N LYS A 661 1.32 87.01 -43.28
CA LYS A 661 1.19 88.32 -42.61
C LYS A 661 1.30 88.19 -41.08
N THR A 662 1.02 87.03 -40.55
CA THR A 662 1.13 86.76 -39.09
C THR A 662 2.51 86.21 -38.69
N TYR A 663 3.37 85.93 -39.69
CA TYR A 663 4.69 85.36 -39.38
C TYR A 663 5.56 86.50 -38.82
N PRO A 664 6.31 86.31 -37.77
CA PRO A 664 6.98 87.38 -37.06
C PRO A 664 8.30 87.81 -37.73
N ILE A 665 8.13 88.49 -38.88
CA ILE A 665 9.26 89.10 -39.60
C ILE A 665 8.84 90.53 -40.07
N ASP A 666 9.77 91.44 -39.91
CA ASP A 666 9.52 92.83 -40.19
C ASP A 666 9.71 93.17 -41.75
N MET A 667 9.09 92.34 -42.52
CA MET A 667 9.06 92.45 -43.98
C MET A 667 7.79 91.83 -44.57
N ASN A 668 7.22 92.40 -45.56
CA ASN A 668 6.12 91.78 -46.26
C ASN A 668 6.66 90.68 -47.20
N VAL A 669 6.38 89.43 -46.85
CA VAL A 669 6.75 88.27 -47.69
C VAL A 669 5.56 87.92 -48.57
N GLU A 670 5.76 87.93 -49.84
CA GLU A 670 4.75 87.59 -50.82
C GLU A 670 5.09 86.29 -51.54
N VAL A 671 4.06 85.60 -51.98
CA VAL A 671 4.19 84.33 -52.72
C VAL A 671 3.50 84.45 -54.02
N SER A 672 4.24 84.17 -55.09
CA SER A 672 3.69 84.08 -56.46
C SER A 672 3.23 82.64 -56.70
N CYS A 673 2.13 82.53 -57.43
CA CYS A 673 1.51 81.25 -57.75
C CYS A 673 1.31 81.10 -59.26
N GLY A 674 1.71 79.97 -59.82
CA GLY A 674 1.47 79.59 -61.19
C GLY A 674 0.71 78.29 -61.33
N ILE A 675 -0.28 78.24 -62.20
CA ILE A 675 -1.13 77.04 -62.30
C ILE A 675 -0.92 76.46 -63.69
N TYR A 676 -0.85 75.15 -63.76
CA TYR A 676 -0.87 74.41 -64.99
C TYR A 676 -1.97 73.36 -64.97
N HIS A 677 -2.95 73.44 -65.82
CA HIS A 677 -4.01 72.46 -66.00
C HIS A 677 -3.46 71.29 -66.82
N VAL A 678 -3.55 70.09 -66.30
CA VAL A 678 -2.99 68.87 -66.90
C VAL A 678 -3.88 68.43 -68.08
N HIS A 679 -3.30 68.36 -69.26
CA HIS A 679 -4.01 67.91 -70.43
C HIS A 679 -3.68 66.44 -70.77
N GLY A 680 -4.65 65.72 -71.35
CA GLY A 680 -4.52 64.27 -71.64
C GLY A 680 -3.41 63.86 -72.62
N ARG A 681 -2.65 64.87 -73.15
CA ARG A 681 -1.48 64.68 -74.04
C ARG A 681 -0.14 64.83 -73.31
N ASP A 682 -0.17 65.22 -72.04
CA ASP A 682 1.04 65.40 -71.26
C ASP A 682 1.61 64.08 -70.82
N LYS A 683 2.88 63.81 -71.18
CA LYS A 683 3.55 62.53 -70.92
C LYS A 683 4.55 62.56 -69.78
N SER A 684 4.81 63.75 -69.21
CA SER A 684 5.85 63.87 -68.18
C SER A 684 5.47 64.89 -67.10
N ILE A 685 5.45 64.49 -65.91
CA ILE A 685 5.19 65.30 -64.70
C ILE A 685 6.21 66.47 -64.59
N ASN A 686 7.46 66.25 -64.99
CA ASN A 686 8.49 67.31 -65.00
C ASN A 686 8.06 68.48 -65.88
N ILE A 687 7.57 68.20 -67.11
CA ILE A 687 7.10 69.21 -68.05
C ILE A 687 5.88 69.95 -67.49
N MET A 688 4.99 69.26 -66.82
CA MET A 688 3.83 69.87 -66.14
C MET A 688 4.25 70.87 -65.09
N CYS A 689 5.23 70.45 -64.21
CA CYS A 689 5.81 71.29 -63.17
C CYS A 689 6.55 72.49 -63.77
N ASP A 690 7.33 72.30 -64.83
CA ASP A 690 8.07 73.39 -65.52
C ASP A 690 7.08 74.41 -66.17
N ARG A 691 5.97 73.95 -66.72
CA ARG A 691 4.91 74.87 -67.26
C ARG A 691 4.24 75.63 -66.12
N ALA A 692 3.94 75.00 -64.98
CA ALA A 692 3.41 75.70 -63.82
C ALA A 692 4.43 76.76 -63.29
N HIS A 693 5.71 76.41 -63.30
CA HIS A 693 6.78 77.39 -62.95
C HIS A 693 6.90 78.56 -63.95
N ILE A 694 6.81 78.28 -65.27
CA ILE A 694 6.80 79.35 -66.25
C ILE A 694 5.59 80.26 -66.06
N ALA A 695 4.44 79.76 -65.68
CA ALA A 695 3.24 80.57 -65.41
C ALA A 695 3.49 81.57 -64.24
N VAL A 696 4.24 81.17 -63.19
CA VAL A 696 4.64 82.05 -62.09
C VAL A 696 5.44 83.22 -62.63
N ASN A 697 6.39 83.00 -63.58
CA ASN A 697 7.28 84.01 -64.13
C ASN A 697 6.63 84.93 -65.21
N SER A 698 5.47 84.51 -65.70
CA SER A 698 4.72 85.35 -66.76
C SER A 698 3.86 86.44 -66.12
N ILE A 699 3.69 86.40 -64.80
CA ILE A 699 2.90 87.32 -63.98
C ILE A 699 3.79 88.45 -63.45
N LYS A 700 5.09 88.25 -63.49
CA LYS A 700 6.10 89.29 -63.25
C LYS A 700 6.28 90.13 -64.40
#